data_b984326bad2e2602dcdb7bd75cd264b5
#
_entry.id   b984326bad2e2602dcdb7bd75cd264b5
#
_cell.length_a   1.000
_cell.length_b   1.000
_cell.length_c   1.000
_cell.angle_alpha   90.00
_cell.angle_beta   90.00
_cell.angle_gamma   90.00
#
_symmetry.space_group_name_H-M   'P 1'
#
loop_
_entity.id
_entity.type
_entity.pdbx_description
1 polymer ?
#
loop_
_entity_poly.entity_id
_entity_poly.type
_entity_poly.pdbx_seq_one_letter_code
_entity_poly.pdbx_strand_id
1 'polypeptide(L)'
;MKLHKFYYSVSICIFTALFVCLNSFAQNTGKRVIKGSVVDANTGDPIPFATVSLKGTTVGANTDDKGRFFIETSIPADIILFSFIGYQTESRNISRGTEQIINIRLRLSIIELDEVRVKPRRVNYKNKDNPAVELIKKVIEKKDFNRQEVYNYLEFKKYEKIQFAISNITEKFKQGSQFIKFRFAFDNLDTTKRIGNTVLPVFIKESLSDYYSQKDPKAAKEIIRAEKITNLNEYFDNKGVSGYLNYLYQDINIYDNEILFITNKFLSPVAKSAPNFYRYYILDTLSVNNINCIKLFFEPRNKQDFLFHGNLYIIMDSSYAIRKIDMGINKNINLDWIQEISITQDFDQFGQQGWLLSKEEILIDFGIIKNSLGLYGQRTVSYKDYKINEPLSAVIFKGPEKIERFVPSANSAGFWESNRYVPLTKSEKGTYTTIDSLKKIPEFKKKMKLLTLITTGFYDLGNIEIGPVESFYSYNSVEGSRFRFGGRTTTGYSKKITFDAYAAYALKADLFKYNAGVTYSLTPGTIYQFPVKSIRLNYQNDTRIPGQELLFTQPDNLFLSFKRGPDDKLFLNKTIKAELLNEFESHFSYLAGYSFTRQSPLGNIHFTTNDYSSYTNDISHINISELFLNLRYAANESFYQGKIYRFPFPGKDPVIQLKTAFGSKSIYNDYDYIRLQLNLSRRYYVSVIGYTDIMVEAGKIIGEVPYPLLFIHTANQTYYYQKNSYSLMNFLEFVSDQYISLNIDHSFNGFILNKIPLVRKLKFREVVTFKVLYGSLSKNNNPDYNAELFKFPTDESGIPLTYSLDKKPYVEAGVGLSNILRIFRVDFVKRFTYTGHPNVSNHGFLIQFRFDI
;
A
#
# COMPACT_ATOMS: atom_id res chain seq x y z
N MET A 1 -86.95 53.21 30.18
CA MET A 1 -86.69 51.73 29.76
C MET A 1 -86.86 51.48 28.26
N LYS A 2 -86.75 52.50 27.43
CA LYS A 2 -86.79 52.31 25.93
C LYS A 2 -85.42 52.62 25.21
N LEU A 3 -84.49 53.32 25.91
CA LEU A 3 -83.16 53.55 25.27
C LEU A 3 -82.18 52.39 25.38
N HIS A 4 -82.28 51.57 26.39
CA HIS A 4 -81.33 50.42 26.57
C HIS A 4 -81.52 49.27 25.56
N LYS A 5 -82.75 49.07 25.03
CA LYS A 5 -83.01 48.06 24.04
C LYS A 5 -82.53 48.43 22.63
N PHE A 6 -82.44 49.70 22.34
CA PHE A 6 -82.01 50.21 21.05
C PHE A 6 -80.46 50.00 20.90
N TYR A 7 -79.66 50.27 21.97
CA TYR A 7 -78.23 50.06 21.96
C TYR A 7 -77.80 48.56 21.87
N TYR A 8 -78.57 47.66 22.49
CA TYR A 8 -78.29 46.21 22.36
C TYR A 8 -78.58 45.72 21.00
N SER A 9 -79.66 46.19 20.33
CA SER A 9 -79.97 45.78 18.96
C SER A 9 -79.00 46.31 17.95
N VAL A 10 -78.49 47.52 18.09
CA VAL A 10 -77.46 48.13 17.22
C VAL A 10 -76.06 47.47 17.46
N SER A 11 -75.73 47.14 18.70
CA SER A 11 -74.50 46.43 19.02
C SER A 11 -74.53 45.01 18.47
N ILE A 12 -75.65 44.31 18.53
CA ILE A 12 -75.80 42.94 17.95
C ILE A 12 -75.74 42.97 16.42
N CYS A 13 -76.33 43.98 15.77
CA CYS A 13 -76.22 44.15 14.32
C CYS A 13 -74.80 44.52 13.87
N ILE A 14 -74.06 45.33 14.64
CA ILE A 14 -72.66 45.62 14.30
C ILE A 14 -71.79 44.44 14.59
N PHE A 15 -72.04 43.62 15.62
CA PHE A 15 -71.28 42.40 15.89
C PHE A 15 -71.56 41.30 14.88
N THR A 16 -72.83 41.19 14.43
CA THR A 16 -73.17 40.24 13.36
C THR A 16 -72.61 40.71 11.98
N ALA A 17 -72.63 41.98 11.67
CA ALA A 17 -72.03 42.52 10.45
C ALA A 17 -70.51 42.39 10.44
N LEU A 18 -69.82 42.57 11.57
CA LEU A 18 -68.40 42.29 11.70
C LEU A 18 -68.11 40.80 11.58
N PHE A 19 -68.97 39.90 12.08
CA PHE A 19 -68.77 38.45 11.98
C PHE A 19 -69.04 37.92 10.57
N VAL A 20 -69.88 38.54 9.77
CA VAL A 20 -70.11 38.19 8.37
C VAL A 20 -69.05 38.77 7.46
N CYS A 21 -68.40 39.89 7.79
CA CYS A 21 -67.23 40.40 7.02
C CYS A 21 -65.94 39.64 7.27
N LEU A 22 -65.86 38.88 8.36
CA LEU A 22 -64.65 38.05 8.64
C LEU A 22 -64.66 36.68 7.98
N ASN A 23 -65.74 36.23 7.35
CA ASN A 23 -65.83 34.94 6.66
C ASN A 23 -65.80 35.01 5.14
N SER A 24 -65.35 36.09 4.53
CA SER A 24 -65.29 36.22 3.05
C SER A 24 -63.93 36.31 2.50
N PHE A 25 -62.91 35.77 3.18
CA PHE A 25 -61.64 35.35 2.53
C PHE A 25 -61.68 33.87 2.31
N ALA A 26 -62.52 33.39 1.40
CA ALA A 26 -62.31 32.11 0.72
C ALA A 26 -61.07 32.30 -0.12
N GLN A 27 -59.94 31.84 0.42
CA GLN A 27 -58.71 31.66 -0.34
C GLN A 27 -59.01 30.68 -1.45
N ASN A 28 -59.05 31.19 -2.68
CA ASN A 28 -59.07 30.38 -3.86
C ASN A 28 -57.73 29.67 -3.97
N THR A 29 -57.62 28.49 -3.39
CA THR A 29 -56.41 27.60 -3.47
C THR A 29 -56.34 27.00 -4.88
N GLY A 30 -56.13 27.86 -5.87
CA GLY A 30 -55.81 27.41 -7.21
C GLY A 30 -54.51 26.57 -7.13
N LYS A 31 -54.54 25.37 -7.75
CA LYS A 31 -53.34 24.56 -7.92
C LYS A 31 -52.28 25.37 -8.65
N ARG A 32 -51.07 25.37 -8.13
CA ARG A 32 -49.89 25.99 -8.75
C ARG A 32 -49.07 24.93 -9.43
N VAL A 33 -48.57 25.24 -10.59
CA VAL A 33 -47.63 24.39 -11.37
C VAL A 33 -46.30 25.12 -11.46
N ILE A 34 -45.24 24.48 -10.97
CA ILE A 34 -43.89 24.99 -11.06
C ILE A 34 -43.07 23.94 -11.82
N LYS A 35 -42.55 24.34 -12.96
CA LYS A 35 -41.75 23.45 -13.81
C LYS A 35 -40.49 24.17 -14.32
N GLY A 36 -39.53 23.43 -14.82
CA GLY A 36 -38.30 24.00 -15.35
C GLY A 36 -37.20 23.00 -15.49
N SER A 37 -35.95 23.49 -15.52
CA SER A 37 -34.77 22.68 -15.68
C SER A 37 -33.65 23.11 -14.71
N VAL A 38 -32.83 22.14 -14.34
CA VAL A 38 -31.62 22.32 -13.51
C VAL A 38 -30.44 21.85 -14.33
N VAL A 39 -29.47 22.74 -14.56
CA VAL A 39 -28.27 22.47 -15.35
C VAL A 39 -27.01 22.90 -14.58
N ASP A 40 -25.86 22.35 -14.93
CA ASP A 40 -24.56 22.80 -14.44
C ASP A 40 -24.24 24.19 -14.96
N ALA A 41 -23.76 25.08 -14.07
CA ALA A 41 -23.50 26.48 -14.44
C ALA A 41 -22.31 26.65 -15.39
N ASN A 42 -21.34 25.72 -15.38
CA ASN A 42 -20.10 25.78 -16.14
C ASN A 42 -20.24 25.05 -17.49
N THR A 43 -20.84 23.84 -17.47
CA THR A 43 -20.91 22.98 -18.66
C THR A 43 -22.22 23.13 -19.41
N GLY A 44 -23.28 23.60 -18.73
CA GLY A 44 -24.62 23.63 -19.29
C GLY A 44 -25.31 22.26 -19.36
N ASP A 45 -24.66 21.20 -18.90
CA ASP A 45 -25.22 19.85 -18.92
C ASP A 45 -26.40 19.72 -17.94
N PRO A 46 -27.47 18.98 -18.28
CA PRO A 46 -28.57 18.74 -17.36
C PRO A 46 -28.11 17.96 -16.13
N ILE A 47 -28.63 18.34 -14.95
CA ILE A 47 -28.37 17.65 -13.68
C ILE A 47 -29.58 16.75 -13.37
N PRO A 48 -29.47 15.42 -13.60
CA PRO A 48 -30.53 14.49 -13.28
C PRO A 48 -30.58 14.24 -11.77
N PHE A 49 -31.78 13.94 -11.27
CA PHE A 49 -32.03 13.62 -9.85
C PHE A 49 -31.69 14.72 -8.86
N ALA A 50 -31.56 15.98 -9.30
CA ALA A 50 -31.47 17.12 -8.39
C ALA A 50 -32.79 17.26 -7.61
N THR A 51 -32.66 17.49 -6.32
CA THR A 51 -33.81 17.68 -5.44
C THR A 51 -34.32 19.11 -5.55
N VAL A 52 -35.60 19.26 -5.88
CA VAL A 52 -36.30 20.52 -5.96
C VAL A 52 -37.41 20.51 -4.91
N SER A 53 -37.35 21.39 -3.90
CA SER A 53 -38.28 21.38 -2.78
C SER A 53 -38.79 22.77 -2.41
N LEU A 54 -40.01 22.87 -1.93
CA LEU A 54 -40.60 24.12 -1.44
C LEU A 54 -40.19 24.30 0.04
N LYS A 55 -39.52 25.42 0.32
CA LYS A 55 -38.97 25.69 1.68
C LYS A 55 -40.06 25.69 2.74
N GLY A 56 -39.85 24.92 3.81
CA GLY A 56 -40.80 24.83 4.94
C GLY A 56 -41.99 23.92 4.71
N THR A 57 -41.97 23.12 3.60
CA THR A 57 -43.00 22.13 3.26
C THR A 57 -42.38 20.78 2.99
N THR A 58 -43.25 19.75 2.88
CA THR A 58 -42.82 18.39 2.44
C THR A 58 -42.99 18.22 0.92
N VAL A 59 -43.34 19.26 0.17
CA VAL A 59 -43.55 19.19 -1.26
C VAL A 59 -42.26 19.39 -2.00
N GLY A 60 -41.94 18.46 -2.88
CA GLY A 60 -40.77 18.50 -3.76
C GLY A 60 -40.85 17.46 -4.86
N ALA A 61 -39.90 17.55 -5.81
CA ALA A 61 -39.68 16.58 -6.89
C ALA A 61 -38.19 16.44 -7.18
N ASN A 62 -37.81 15.38 -7.82
CA ASN A 62 -36.45 15.23 -8.38
C ASN A 62 -36.49 15.52 -9.88
N THR A 63 -35.39 16.04 -10.43
CA THR A 63 -35.26 16.23 -11.89
C THR A 63 -35.17 14.88 -12.61
N ASP A 64 -35.70 14.83 -13.82
CA ASP A 64 -35.59 13.70 -14.73
C ASP A 64 -34.17 13.60 -15.36
N ASP A 65 -33.95 12.58 -16.23
CA ASP A 65 -32.68 12.35 -16.94
C ASP A 65 -32.22 13.55 -17.81
N LYS A 66 -33.12 14.46 -18.13
CA LYS A 66 -32.86 15.69 -18.88
C LYS A 66 -32.79 16.93 -17.99
N GLY A 67 -32.70 16.72 -16.67
CA GLY A 67 -32.62 17.78 -15.69
C GLY A 67 -33.92 18.56 -15.49
N ARG A 68 -35.11 18.08 -15.96
CA ARG A 68 -36.41 18.78 -15.89
C ARG A 68 -37.14 18.34 -14.63
N PHE A 69 -37.84 19.27 -14.00
CA PHE A 69 -38.72 18.99 -12.88
C PHE A 69 -40.13 19.54 -13.10
N PHE A 70 -41.09 18.97 -12.36
CA PHE A 70 -42.48 19.38 -12.38
C PHE A 70 -43.03 19.22 -10.93
N ILE A 71 -43.61 20.29 -10.40
CA ILE A 71 -44.27 20.30 -9.09
C ILE A 71 -45.66 20.91 -9.24
N GLU A 72 -46.68 20.16 -8.86
CA GLU A 72 -48.04 20.65 -8.74
C GLU A 72 -48.43 20.67 -7.26
N THR A 73 -48.87 21.84 -6.76
CA THR A 73 -49.17 22.00 -5.35
C THR A 73 -50.24 23.05 -5.10
N SER A 74 -51.02 22.83 -4.06
CA SER A 74 -51.93 23.86 -3.48
C SER A 74 -51.36 24.48 -2.19
N ILE A 75 -50.20 24.01 -1.72
CA ILE A 75 -49.55 24.52 -0.51
C ILE A 75 -48.88 25.84 -0.82
N PRO A 76 -49.14 26.94 -0.06
CA PRO A 76 -48.47 28.22 -0.27
C PRO A 76 -46.99 28.10 0.18
N ALA A 77 -46.08 28.46 -0.70
CA ALA A 77 -44.67 28.60 -0.42
C ALA A 77 -44.14 29.81 -1.19
N ASP A 78 -43.22 30.52 -0.62
CA ASP A 78 -42.62 31.73 -1.21
C ASP A 78 -41.23 31.47 -1.82
N ILE A 79 -40.60 30.34 -1.46
CA ILE A 79 -39.22 29.99 -1.87
C ILE A 79 -39.17 28.54 -2.27
N ILE A 80 -38.54 28.29 -3.44
CA ILE A 80 -38.16 26.97 -3.93
C ILE A 80 -36.65 26.81 -3.78
N LEU A 81 -36.21 25.64 -3.35
CA LEU A 81 -34.81 25.24 -3.13
C LEU A 81 -34.42 24.21 -4.18
N PHE A 82 -33.25 24.38 -4.76
CA PHE A 82 -32.64 23.45 -5.70
C PHE A 82 -31.34 22.95 -5.09
N SER A 83 -31.21 21.65 -4.89
CA SER A 83 -30.02 21.05 -4.30
C SER A 83 -29.60 19.77 -5.03
N PHE A 84 -28.30 19.61 -5.20
CA PHE A 84 -27.71 18.38 -5.71
C PHE A 84 -26.36 18.15 -5.04
N ILE A 85 -25.99 16.89 -4.84
CA ILE A 85 -24.73 16.55 -4.18
C ILE A 85 -23.56 17.09 -4.99
N GLY A 86 -22.69 17.89 -4.34
CA GLY A 86 -21.55 18.54 -5.01
C GLY A 86 -21.85 19.92 -5.61
N TYR A 87 -23.07 20.44 -5.43
CA TYR A 87 -23.46 21.76 -5.89
C TYR A 87 -23.92 22.66 -4.75
N GLN A 88 -23.76 23.97 -4.92
CA GLN A 88 -24.32 24.96 -4.01
C GLN A 88 -25.85 24.93 -4.10
N THR A 89 -26.51 24.89 -2.94
CA THR A 89 -27.98 24.99 -2.90
C THR A 89 -28.39 26.39 -3.33
N GLU A 90 -29.18 26.46 -4.40
CA GLU A 90 -29.74 27.71 -4.89
C GLU A 90 -31.21 27.86 -4.46
N SER A 91 -31.63 29.08 -4.21
CA SER A 91 -33.02 29.39 -3.87
C SER A 91 -33.57 30.42 -4.82
N ARG A 92 -34.88 30.33 -5.11
CA ARG A 92 -35.60 31.32 -5.88
C ARG A 92 -36.95 31.64 -5.25
N ASN A 93 -37.34 32.90 -5.33
CA ASN A 93 -38.67 33.31 -4.92
C ASN A 93 -39.71 32.85 -5.93
N ILE A 94 -40.83 32.37 -5.45
CA ILE A 94 -41.96 31.91 -6.25
C ILE A 94 -43.02 33.00 -6.24
N SER A 95 -43.48 33.42 -7.43
CA SER A 95 -44.59 34.37 -7.55
C SER A 95 -45.93 33.67 -7.24
N ARG A 96 -46.97 34.44 -6.92
CA ARG A 96 -48.31 33.91 -6.62
C ARG A 96 -49.12 33.53 -7.86
N GLY A 97 -48.48 33.32 -9.02
CA GLY A 97 -49.12 32.90 -10.24
C GLY A 97 -49.51 31.43 -10.29
N THR A 98 -50.40 31.08 -11.24
CA THR A 98 -50.91 29.70 -11.42
C THR A 98 -49.89 28.77 -12.08
N GLU A 99 -48.98 29.30 -12.93
CA GLU A 99 -47.93 28.58 -13.59
C GLU A 99 -46.62 29.37 -13.59
N GLN A 100 -45.49 28.73 -13.29
CA GLN A 100 -44.17 29.37 -13.28
C GLN A 100 -43.09 28.40 -13.85
N ILE A 101 -42.28 28.94 -14.78
CA ILE A 101 -41.13 28.23 -15.33
C ILE A 101 -39.85 28.78 -14.65
N ILE A 102 -39.06 27.89 -14.01
CA ILE A 102 -37.83 28.27 -13.32
C ILE A 102 -36.69 27.41 -13.85
N ASN A 103 -35.78 28.01 -14.59
CA ASN A 103 -34.57 27.36 -15.04
C ASN A 103 -33.40 27.80 -14.15
N ILE A 104 -32.67 26.83 -13.58
CA ILE A 104 -31.60 27.07 -12.61
C ILE A 104 -30.30 26.52 -13.14
N ARG A 105 -29.23 27.27 -12.92
CA ARG A 105 -27.85 26.86 -13.10
C ARG A 105 -27.22 26.68 -11.74
N LEU A 106 -26.98 25.43 -11.33
CA LEU A 106 -26.26 25.13 -10.08
C LEU A 106 -24.77 25.26 -10.31
N ARG A 107 -24.10 25.93 -9.40
CA ARG A 107 -22.65 26.04 -9.37
C ARG A 107 -22.11 24.89 -8.55
N LEU A 108 -21.03 24.24 -9.03
CA LEU A 108 -20.28 23.30 -8.20
C LEU A 108 -19.95 23.94 -6.87
N SER A 109 -20.34 23.29 -5.81
CA SER A 109 -19.87 23.69 -4.49
C SER A 109 -18.39 23.37 -4.46
N ILE A 110 -17.53 24.38 -4.59
CA ILE A 110 -16.16 24.29 -4.09
C ILE A 110 -16.32 24.30 -2.56
N ILE A 111 -16.77 23.17 -2.04
CA ILE A 111 -16.55 22.90 -0.65
C ILE A 111 -15.07 22.51 -0.61
N GLU A 112 -14.16 23.49 -0.46
CA GLU A 112 -13.19 23.27 0.57
C GLU A 112 -14.02 22.69 1.71
N LEU A 113 -13.76 21.46 2.10
CA LEU A 113 -14.13 20.98 3.40
C LEU A 113 -13.29 21.80 4.38
N ASP A 114 -13.53 23.08 4.43
CA ASP A 114 -13.30 23.83 5.63
C ASP A 114 -14.09 23.04 6.67
N GLU A 115 -13.35 22.34 7.51
CA GLU A 115 -13.77 21.82 8.78
C GLU A 115 -14.99 22.68 9.18
N VAL A 116 -16.20 22.13 9.03
CA VAL A 116 -17.39 22.81 9.55
C VAL A 116 -17.11 22.90 11.03
N ARG A 117 -16.45 23.96 11.42
CA ARG A 117 -16.29 24.38 12.81
C ARG A 117 -17.67 24.83 13.30
N VAL A 118 -18.52 23.85 13.53
CA VAL A 118 -19.47 24.02 14.62
C VAL A 118 -18.55 24.19 15.84
N LYS A 119 -18.23 25.44 16.18
CA LYS A 119 -17.64 25.74 17.46
C LYS A 119 -18.75 25.50 18.45
N PRO A 120 -18.85 24.35 19.13
CA PRO A 120 -19.66 24.29 20.32
C PRO A 120 -19.08 25.39 21.23
N ARG A 121 -19.94 26.18 21.88
CA ARG A 121 -19.52 26.97 23.03
C ARG A 121 -18.56 26.10 23.83
N ARG A 122 -17.42 26.64 24.30
CA ARG A 122 -16.41 25.96 25.11
C ARG A 122 -17.04 25.34 26.37
N VAL A 123 -17.77 24.25 26.18
CA VAL A 123 -18.20 23.35 27.25
C VAL A 123 -17.09 22.32 27.37
N ASN A 124 -16.57 22.15 28.59
CA ASN A 124 -15.60 21.08 28.84
C ASN A 124 -16.23 19.74 28.44
N TYR A 125 -15.75 19.15 27.32
CA TYR A 125 -16.25 17.86 26.85
C TYR A 125 -15.96 16.77 27.88
N LYS A 126 -17.01 16.10 28.35
CA LYS A 126 -16.91 14.94 29.24
C LYS A 126 -17.61 13.76 28.60
N ASN A 127 -17.11 12.55 28.86
CA ASN A 127 -17.80 11.34 28.44
C ASN A 127 -18.98 10.96 29.34
N LYS A 128 -18.88 11.31 30.62
CA LYS A 128 -19.91 11.05 31.62
C LYS A 128 -21.15 11.90 31.33
N ASP A 129 -22.32 11.27 31.34
CA ASP A 129 -23.63 11.91 31.13
C ASP A 129 -23.74 12.63 29.75
N ASN A 130 -23.05 12.09 28.73
CA ASN A 130 -23.08 12.63 27.38
C ASN A 130 -23.94 11.74 26.47
N PRO A 131 -25.10 12.25 25.98
CA PRO A 131 -25.99 11.44 25.13
C PRO A 131 -25.33 10.87 23.85
N ALA A 132 -24.38 11.64 23.27
CA ALA A 132 -23.64 11.15 22.08
C ALA A 132 -22.72 9.97 22.43
N VAL A 133 -22.16 9.98 23.65
CA VAL A 133 -21.32 8.86 24.13
C VAL A 133 -22.18 7.64 24.48
N GLU A 134 -23.35 7.85 25.07
CA GLU A 134 -24.28 6.75 25.34
C GLU A 134 -24.80 6.12 24.04
N LEU A 135 -25.09 6.93 23.02
CA LEU A 135 -25.47 6.42 21.70
C LEU A 135 -24.36 5.57 21.07
N ILE A 136 -23.12 6.08 21.04
CA ILE A 136 -22.04 5.31 20.42
C ILE A 136 -21.72 4.03 21.20
N LYS A 137 -21.88 3.99 22.53
CA LYS A 137 -21.76 2.77 23.32
C LYS A 137 -22.77 1.70 22.87
N LYS A 138 -24.01 2.08 22.60
CA LYS A 138 -25.05 1.16 22.07
C LYS A 138 -24.68 0.63 20.70
N VAL A 139 -24.12 1.47 19.81
CA VAL A 139 -23.58 1.01 18.52
C VAL A 139 -22.45 0.01 18.72
N ILE A 140 -21.53 0.29 19.67
CA ILE A 140 -20.40 -0.61 19.99
C ILE A 140 -20.90 -1.95 20.56
N GLU A 141 -21.89 -1.94 21.42
CA GLU A 141 -22.48 -3.16 21.97
C GLU A 141 -23.17 -4.02 20.91
N LYS A 142 -23.84 -3.38 19.95
CA LYS A 142 -24.57 -4.07 18.87
C LYS A 142 -23.74 -4.36 17.63
N LYS A 143 -22.51 -3.85 17.51
CA LYS A 143 -21.69 -3.96 16.29
C LYS A 143 -21.44 -5.38 15.82
N ASP A 144 -21.30 -6.34 16.75
CA ASP A 144 -21.02 -7.73 16.40
C ASP A 144 -22.24 -8.41 15.75
N PHE A 145 -23.46 -7.87 15.94
CA PHE A 145 -24.68 -8.30 15.25
C PHE A 145 -24.86 -7.65 13.87
N ASN A 146 -24.28 -6.46 13.68
CA ASN A 146 -24.37 -5.70 12.43
C ASN A 146 -23.23 -5.99 11.44
N ARG A 147 -22.35 -6.96 11.75
CA ARG A 147 -21.25 -7.35 10.88
C ARG A 147 -21.70 -8.41 9.87
N GLN A 148 -21.12 -8.37 8.67
CA GLN A 148 -21.38 -9.41 7.67
C GLN A 148 -20.91 -10.81 8.11
N GLU A 149 -19.89 -10.90 8.98
CA GLU A 149 -19.35 -12.16 9.50
C GLU A 149 -20.29 -12.88 10.49
N VAL A 150 -21.42 -12.29 10.84
CA VAL A 150 -22.44 -12.96 11.66
C VAL A 150 -23.13 -14.08 10.90
N TYR A 151 -23.25 -13.94 9.59
CA TYR A 151 -23.95 -14.88 8.73
C TYR A 151 -23.17 -16.16 8.50
N ASN A 152 -23.88 -17.30 8.47
CA ASN A 152 -23.24 -18.59 8.21
C ASN A 152 -22.76 -18.71 6.77
N TYR A 153 -23.55 -18.19 5.83
CA TYR A 153 -23.23 -18.14 4.40
C TYR A 153 -23.61 -16.78 3.86
N LEU A 154 -22.73 -16.23 3.00
CA LEU A 154 -22.98 -14.96 2.34
C LEU A 154 -22.48 -15.05 0.89
N GLU A 155 -23.35 -14.68 -0.04
CA GLU A 155 -23.04 -14.52 -1.47
C GLU A 155 -23.50 -13.14 -1.90
N PHE A 156 -22.72 -12.46 -2.75
CA PHE A 156 -23.13 -11.21 -3.39
C PHE A 156 -22.32 -10.94 -4.67
N LYS A 157 -22.87 -10.09 -5.54
CA LYS A 157 -22.18 -9.56 -6.70
C LYS A 157 -21.55 -8.22 -6.39
N LYS A 158 -20.33 -8.03 -6.87
CA LYS A 158 -19.49 -6.84 -6.64
C LYS A 158 -19.11 -6.23 -7.99
N TYR A 159 -19.36 -4.94 -8.14
CA TYR A 159 -18.78 -4.12 -9.20
C TYR A 159 -17.76 -3.16 -8.57
N GLU A 160 -16.54 -3.19 -9.04
CA GLU A 160 -15.47 -2.31 -8.59
C GLU A 160 -14.94 -1.47 -9.73
N LYS A 161 -14.78 -0.18 -9.49
CA LYS A 161 -14.10 0.76 -10.39
C LYS A 161 -12.98 1.46 -9.63
N ILE A 162 -11.76 1.35 -10.14
CA ILE A 162 -10.58 2.06 -9.63
C ILE A 162 -10.07 2.99 -10.70
N GLN A 163 -9.83 4.24 -10.32
CA GLN A 163 -9.33 5.29 -11.20
C GLN A 163 -8.11 5.95 -10.58
N PHE A 164 -7.10 6.23 -11.42
CA PHE A 164 -6.06 7.19 -11.10
C PHE A 164 -6.09 8.35 -12.09
N ALA A 165 -5.88 9.54 -11.56
CA ALA A 165 -5.84 10.77 -12.32
C ALA A 165 -4.71 11.68 -11.82
N ILE A 166 -4.14 12.47 -12.71
CA ILE A 166 -3.21 13.53 -12.34
C ILE A 166 -4.06 14.69 -11.81
N SER A 167 -3.77 15.16 -10.59
CA SER A 167 -4.50 16.26 -9.94
C SER A 167 -3.74 17.59 -10.01
N ASN A 168 -4.46 18.69 -9.78
CA ASN A 168 -3.91 20.05 -9.74
C ASN A 168 -3.21 20.51 -11.04
N ILE A 169 -3.80 20.18 -12.19
CA ILE A 169 -3.27 20.58 -13.50
C ILE A 169 -3.55 22.07 -13.72
N THR A 170 -2.49 22.88 -13.73
CA THR A 170 -2.56 24.33 -13.96
C THR A 170 -2.48 24.67 -15.45
N GLU A 171 -2.96 25.85 -15.84
CA GLU A 171 -2.83 26.34 -17.23
C GLU A 171 -1.35 26.43 -17.66
N LYS A 172 -0.45 26.86 -16.77
CA LYS A 172 0.98 26.87 -17.01
C LYS A 172 1.53 25.46 -17.34
N PHE A 173 1.01 24.43 -16.64
CA PHE A 173 1.39 23.03 -16.92
C PHE A 173 0.94 22.59 -18.31
N LYS A 174 -0.31 22.88 -18.68
CA LYS A 174 -0.85 22.54 -20.01
C LYS A 174 -0.08 23.19 -21.17
N GLN A 175 0.40 24.41 -20.95
CA GLN A 175 1.14 25.18 -21.96
C GLN A 175 2.61 24.80 -22.06
N GLY A 176 3.12 23.93 -21.15
CA GLY A 176 4.51 23.48 -21.18
C GLY A 176 4.92 22.89 -22.53
N SER A 177 6.12 23.25 -23.01
CA SER A 177 6.64 22.80 -24.33
C SER A 177 6.72 21.26 -24.45
N GLN A 178 6.95 20.58 -23.33
CA GLN A 178 7.00 19.13 -23.26
C GLN A 178 5.64 18.44 -23.55
N PHE A 179 4.52 19.19 -23.54
CA PHE A 179 3.17 18.66 -23.73
C PHE A 179 2.53 19.04 -25.06
N ILE A 180 3.23 19.78 -25.93
CA ILE A 180 2.67 20.25 -27.20
C ILE A 180 2.02 19.13 -28.01
N LYS A 181 2.69 17.96 -28.08
CA LYS A 181 2.19 16.78 -28.81
C LYS A 181 1.13 15.98 -28.04
N PHE A 182 0.88 16.30 -26.76
CA PHE A 182 -0.04 15.60 -25.88
C PHE A 182 -1.24 16.46 -25.47
N ARG A 183 -1.44 17.65 -26.05
CA ARG A 183 -2.50 18.60 -25.64
C ARG A 183 -3.89 18.02 -25.72
N PHE A 184 -4.17 17.16 -26.71
CA PHE A 184 -5.45 16.47 -26.84
C PHE A 184 -5.81 15.63 -25.59
N ALA A 185 -4.83 15.18 -24.80
CA ALA A 185 -5.09 14.45 -23.56
C ALA A 185 -5.81 15.33 -22.52
N PHE A 186 -5.58 16.65 -22.56
CA PHE A 186 -6.23 17.58 -21.65
C PHE A 186 -7.71 17.85 -21.98
N ASP A 187 -8.22 17.39 -23.13
CA ASP A 187 -9.65 17.46 -23.47
C ASP A 187 -10.49 16.54 -22.54
N ASN A 188 -9.84 15.57 -21.89
CA ASN A 188 -10.46 14.65 -20.93
C ASN A 188 -10.36 15.11 -19.46
N LEU A 189 -10.10 16.38 -19.22
CA LEU A 189 -10.08 16.90 -17.85
C LEU A 189 -11.46 16.76 -17.20
N ASP A 190 -11.46 16.31 -15.95
CA ASP A 190 -12.63 16.17 -15.11
C ASP A 190 -12.61 17.23 -14.01
N THR A 191 -13.63 18.08 -14.02
CA THR A 191 -13.83 19.15 -13.03
C THR A 191 -14.89 18.80 -11.99
N THR A 192 -15.51 17.62 -12.10
CA THR A 192 -16.66 17.20 -11.27
C THR A 192 -16.26 16.47 -9.99
N LYS A 193 -14.96 16.23 -9.79
CA LYS A 193 -14.49 15.46 -8.64
C LYS A 193 -14.59 16.26 -7.33
N ARG A 194 -14.91 15.56 -6.24
CA ARG A 194 -15.21 16.08 -4.91
C ARG A 194 -14.14 17.00 -4.29
N ILE A 195 -12.90 16.90 -4.74
CA ILE A 195 -11.74 17.65 -4.18
C ILE A 195 -11.60 19.07 -4.79
N GLY A 196 -12.54 19.49 -5.65
CA GLY A 196 -12.52 20.83 -6.24
C GLY A 196 -11.38 21.10 -7.23
N ASN A 197 -10.54 20.11 -7.49
CA ASN A 197 -9.40 20.23 -8.38
C ASN A 197 -9.68 19.56 -9.73
N THR A 198 -9.22 20.18 -10.81
CA THR A 198 -9.23 19.57 -12.13
C THR A 198 -8.33 18.37 -12.16
N VAL A 199 -8.85 17.21 -12.54
CA VAL A 199 -8.09 15.96 -12.65
C VAL A 199 -8.07 15.43 -14.07
N LEU A 200 -6.98 14.83 -14.50
CA LEU A 200 -6.83 14.12 -15.76
C LEU A 200 -6.78 12.63 -15.50
N PRO A 201 -7.84 11.88 -15.79
CA PRO A 201 -7.80 10.44 -15.65
C PRO A 201 -6.75 9.81 -16.59
N VAL A 202 -5.87 8.98 -16.03
CA VAL A 202 -4.79 8.29 -16.75
C VAL A 202 -4.89 6.78 -16.66
N PHE A 203 -5.67 6.28 -15.71
CA PHE A 203 -5.86 4.84 -15.51
C PHE A 203 -7.26 4.55 -14.97
N ILE A 204 -7.94 3.58 -15.57
CA ILE A 204 -9.21 3.04 -15.10
C ILE A 204 -9.16 1.52 -15.16
N LYS A 205 -9.61 0.90 -14.07
CA LYS A 205 -9.87 -0.52 -13.96
C LYS A 205 -11.30 -0.73 -13.52
N GLU A 206 -12.04 -1.57 -14.21
CA GLU A 206 -13.38 -2.03 -13.84
C GLU A 206 -13.36 -3.55 -13.68
N SER A 207 -14.02 -4.07 -12.66
CA SER A 207 -14.20 -5.50 -12.49
C SER A 207 -15.61 -5.85 -11.98
N LEU A 208 -16.08 -7.00 -12.41
CA LEU A 208 -17.30 -7.65 -11.91
C LEU A 208 -16.89 -8.97 -11.29
N SER A 209 -17.33 -9.22 -10.07
CA SER A 209 -17.02 -10.45 -9.35
C SER A 209 -18.20 -10.97 -8.55
N ASP A 210 -18.19 -12.28 -8.30
CA ASP A 210 -19.04 -12.93 -7.32
C ASP A 210 -18.21 -13.21 -6.06
N TYR A 211 -18.73 -12.86 -4.92
CA TYR A 211 -18.12 -13.10 -3.62
C TYR A 211 -18.90 -14.14 -2.82
N TYR A 212 -18.16 -15.05 -2.21
CA TYR A 212 -18.70 -16.14 -1.40
C TYR A 212 -17.95 -16.19 -0.07
N SER A 213 -18.68 -16.34 1.02
CA SER A 213 -18.08 -16.62 2.33
C SER A 213 -18.93 -17.58 3.15
N GLN A 214 -18.23 -18.34 3.99
CA GLN A 214 -18.84 -19.20 5.00
C GLN A 214 -18.13 -19.00 6.35
N LYS A 215 -18.90 -19.16 7.43
CA LYS A 215 -18.42 -18.93 8.79
C LYS A 215 -17.69 -20.15 9.37
N ASP A 216 -18.20 -21.33 9.10
CA ASP A 216 -17.64 -22.58 9.63
C ASP A 216 -17.65 -23.72 8.58
N PRO A 217 -16.47 -24.25 8.18
CA PRO A 217 -15.14 -23.69 8.44
C PRO A 217 -14.96 -22.31 7.78
N LYS A 218 -14.27 -21.39 8.44
CA LYS A 218 -14.09 -20.03 7.93
C LYS A 218 -13.39 -20.03 6.59
N ALA A 219 -14.10 -19.65 5.54
CA ALA A 219 -13.58 -19.52 4.18
C ALA A 219 -14.24 -18.35 3.45
N ALA A 220 -13.49 -17.76 2.52
CA ALA A 220 -14.00 -16.73 1.62
C ALA A 220 -13.33 -16.86 0.25
N LYS A 221 -14.10 -16.62 -0.81
CA LYS A 221 -13.61 -16.65 -2.19
C LYS A 221 -14.28 -15.57 -3.03
N GLU A 222 -13.50 -14.86 -3.81
CA GLU A 222 -13.96 -13.91 -4.83
C GLU A 222 -13.62 -14.45 -6.21
N ILE A 223 -14.61 -14.51 -7.11
CA ILE A 223 -14.42 -14.97 -8.49
C ILE A 223 -14.67 -13.80 -9.43
N ILE A 224 -13.62 -13.27 -10.05
CA ILE A 224 -13.69 -12.18 -11.02
C ILE A 224 -14.23 -12.74 -12.34
N ARG A 225 -15.41 -12.30 -12.74
CA ARG A 225 -16.10 -12.71 -13.97
C ARG A 225 -15.77 -11.87 -15.17
N ALA A 226 -15.50 -10.59 -14.95
CA ALA A 226 -15.13 -9.66 -16.02
C ALA A 226 -14.17 -8.60 -15.50
N GLU A 227 -13.20 -8.21 -16.32
CA GLU A 227 -12.24 -7.17 -15.99
C GLU A 227 -11.95 -6.33 -17.24
N LYS A 228 -11.95 -5.00 -17.09
CA LYS A 228 -11.54 -4.05 -18.12
C LYS A 228 -10.55 -3.06 -17.55
N ILE A 229 -9.39 -2.92 -18.17
CA ILE A 229 -8.29 -2.07 -17.71
C ILE A 229 -7.81 -1.21 -18.87
N THR A 230 -7.44 0.05 -18.60
CA THR A 230 -6.69 0.86 -19.57
C THR A 230 -5.39 0.16 -19.94
N ASN A 231 -5.17 -0.06 -21.24
CA ASN A 231 -4.08 -0.90 -21.71
C ASN A 231 -2.74 -0.15 -21.72
N LEU A 232 -1.97 -0.28 -20.63
CA LEU A 232 -0.59 0.19 -20.52
C LEU A 232 0.43 -0.97 -20.46
N ASN A 233 0.04 -2.16 -20.92
CA ASN A 233 0.82 -3.40 -20.85
C ASN A 233 2.23 -3.32 -21.48
N GLU A 234 2.47 -2.40 -22.40
CA GLU A 234 3.80 -2.20 -22.96
C GLU A 234 4.81 -1.68 -21.91
N TYR A 235 4.33 -0.93 -20.90
CA TYR A 235 5.17 -0.25 -19.92
C TYR A 235 5.04 -0.82 -18.51
N PHE A 236 3.82 -1.20 -18.12
CA PHE A 236 3.51 -1.75 -16.79
C PHE A 236 2.77 -3.07 -16.96
N ASP A 237 3.08 -4.05 -16.11
CA ASP A 237 2.25 -5.25 -16.05
C ASP A 237 0.91 -4.95 -15.37
N ASN A 238 -0.19 -5.12 -16.09
CA ASN A 238 -1.54 -4.90 -15.54
C ASN A 238 -1.84 -5.79 -14.32
N LYS A 239 -1.26 -6.99 -14.26
CA LYS A 239 -1.41 -7.87 -13.09
C LYS A 239 -0.69 -7.30 -11.87
N GLY A 240 0.53 -6.78 -12.06
CA GLY A 240 1.27 -6.10 -11.01
C GLY A 240 0.59 -4.84 -10.52
N VAL A 241 0.08 -4.02 -11.44
CA VAL A 241 -0.73 -2.85 -11.09
C VAL A 241 -1.97 -3.27 -10.30
N SER A 242 -2.70 -4.30 -10.74
CA SER A 242 -3.88 -4.81 -10.01
C SER A 242 -3.52 -5.33 -8.61
N GLY A 243 -2.39 -6.02 -8.45
CA GLY A 243 -1.90 -6.46 -7.14
C GLY A 243 -1.58 -5.29 -6.20
N TYR A 244 -0.93 -4.25 -6.74
CA TYR A 244 -0.65 -3.02 -6.00
C TYR A 244 -1.91 -2.26 -5.60
N LEU A 245 -2.92 -2.22 -6.49
CA LEU A 245 -4.21 -1.61 -6.20
C LEU A 245 -4.95 -2.33 -5.08
N ASN A 246 -4.96 -3.65 -5.09
CA ASN A 246 -5.56 -4.45 -4.02
C ASN A 246 -4.84 -4.24 -2.67
N TYR A 247 -3.54 -3.95 -2.70
CA TYR A 247 -2.77 -3.61 -1.51
C TYR A 247 -3.10 -2.19 -1.00
N LEU A 248 -3.25 -1.20 -1.89
CA LEU A 248 -3.61 0.18 -1.53
C LEU A 248 -5.04 0.31 -1.05
N TYR A 249 -5.97 -0.37 -1.71
CA TYR A 249 -7.42 -0.29 -1.46
C TYR A 249 -7.92 -1.60 -0.85
N GLN A 250 -7.60 -1.83 0.41
CA GLN A 250 -8.18 -2.93 1.18
C GLN A 250 -9.63 -2.65 1.52
N ASP A 251 -10.45 -3.71 1.64
CA ASP A 251 -11.83 -3.57 2.06
C ASP A 251 -11.90 -3.05 3.50
N ILE A 252 -12.74 -2.05 3.72
CA ILE A 252 -12.88 -1.38 5.00
C ILE A 252 -14.15 -1.90 5.69
N ASN A 253 -13.97 -2.55 6.85
CA ASN A 253 -15.07 -2.89 7.74
C ASN A 253 -15.07 -1.91 8.93
N ILE A 254 -16.05 -1.00 8.95
CA ILE A 254 -16.14 0.02 10.01
C ILE A 254 -16.33 -0.60 11.40
N TYR A 255 -16.95 -1.79 11.48
CA TYR A 255 -17.20 -2.48 12.73
C TYR A 255 -15.95 -3.16 13.31
N ASP A 256 -14.83 -3.21 12.60
CA ASP A 256 -13.55 -3.64 13.17
C ASP A 256 -13.04 -2.64 14.19
N ASN A 257 -12.24 -3.09 15.16
CA ASN A 257 -11.62 -2.18 16.11
C ASN A 257 -10.49 -1.36 15.45
N GLU A 258 -9.77 -1.96 14.52
CA GLU A 258 -8.65 -1.34 13.79
C GLU A 258 -8.87 -1.53 12.29
N ILE A 259 -8.82 -0.45 11.57
CA ILE A 259 -8.91 -0.42 10.11
C ILE A 259 -7.49 -0.29 9.57
N LEU A 260 -7.01 -1.31 8.87
CA LEU A 260 -5.76 -1.22 8.14
C LEU A 260 -6.00 -0.44 6.85
N PHE A 261 -5.35 0.70 6.73
CA PHE A 261 -5.42 1.53 5.54
C PHE A 261 -4.02 1.81 5.02
N ILE A 262 -3.73 1.33 3.81
CA ILE A 262 -2.38 1.32 3.21
C ILE A 262 -1.43 0.53 4.13
N THR A 263 -0.55 1.18 4.86
CA THR A 263 0.44 0.56 5.75
C THR A 263 0.19 0.86 7.22
N ASN A 264 -0.84 1.65 7.54
CA ASN A 264 -1.10 2.15 8.87
C ASN A 264 -2.44 1.66 9.42
N LYS A 265 -2.49 1.37 10.72
CA LYS A 265 -3.72 1.03 11.42
C LYS A 265 -4.37 2.28 12.01
N PHE A 266 -5.62 2.48 11.67
CA PHE A 266 -6.48 3.52 12.22
C PHE A 266 -7.46 2.90 13.19
N LEU A 267 -7.65 3.53 14.34
CA LEU A 267 -8.70 3.11 15.27
C LEU A 267 -10.07 3.49 14.68
N SER A 268 -10.98 2.52 14.58
CA SER A 268 -12.35 2.78 14.14
C SER A 268 -13.09 3.68 15.13
N PRO A 269 -13.97 4.58 14.67
CA PRO A 269 -14.83 5.38 15.56
C PRO A 269 -15.87 4.52 16.33
N VAL A 270 -16.05 3.26 15.98
CA VAL A 270 -16.88 2.28 16.69
C VAL A 270 -16.08 1.15 17.35
N ALA A 271 -14.76 1.36 17.52
CA ALA A 271 -13.92 0.44 18.30
C ALA A 271 -14.34 0.40 19.77
N LYS A 272 -14.10 -0.71 20.46
CA LYS A 272 -14.40 -0.82 21.92
C LYS A 272 -13.75 0.31 22.75
N SER A 273 -12.54 0.72 22.38
CA SER A 273 -11.81 1.81 23.05
C SER A 273 -12.08 3.20 22.48
N ALA A 274 -12.87 3.34 21.43
CA ALA A 274 -13.09 4.57 20.69
C ALA A 274 -13.53 5.76 21.56
N PRO A 275 -14.39 5.64 22.60
CA PRO A 275 -14.78 6.77 23.45
C PRO A 275 -13.61 7.42 24.20
N ASN A 276 -12.47 6.74 24.35
CA ASN A 276 -11.27 7.30 24.99
C ASN A 276 -10.43 8.15 24.02
N PHE A 277 -10.57 7.93 22.71
CA PHE A 277 -9.78 8.56 21.66
C PHE A 277 -10.54 9.58 20.83
N TYR A 278 -11.88 9.46 20.80
CA TYR A 278 -12.77 10.35 20.06
C TYR A 278 -13.64 11.20 20.96
N ARG A 279 -14.13 12.32 20.40
CA ARG A 279 -15.26 13.11 20.90
C ARG A 279 -16.44 12.89 19.97
N TYR A 280 -17.64 12.80 20.53
CA TYR A 280 -18.87 12.56 19.78
C TYR A 280 -19.89 13.66 20.06
N TYR A 281 -20.62 14.07 19.01
CA TYR A 281 -21.63 15.12 19.06
C TYR A 281 -22.84 14.72 18.23
N ILE A 282 -24.02 14.67 18.80
CA ILE A 282 -25.26 14.55 18.04
C ILE A 282 -25.50 15.89 17.36
N LEU A 283 -25.58 15.88 16.02
CA LEU A 283 -25.80 17.09 15.24
C LEU A 283 -27.28 17.27 14.90
N ASP A 284 -27.95 16.20 14.45
CA ASP A 284 -29.32 16.28 13.96
C ASP A 284 -29.94 14.88 13.89
N THR A 285 -31.27 14.86 13.70
CA THR A 285 -32.04 13.69 13.33
C THR A 285 -32.63 13.94 11.95
N LEU A 286 -32.32 13.11 10.99
CA LEU A 286 -32.70 13.30 9.59
C LEU A 286 -33.08 11.98 8.92
N SER A 287 -33.78 12.05 7.82
CA SER A 287 -34.13 10.89 7.01
C SER A 287 -33.08 10.67 5.91
N VAL A 288 -32.49 9.47 5.87
CA VAL A 288 -31.57 9.02 4.79
C VAL A 288 -32.30 7.92 4.03
N ASN A 289 -32.66 8.20 2.76
CA ASN A 289 -33.45 7.28 1.93
C ASN A 289 -34.69 6.70 2.67
N ASN A 290 -35.50 7.59 3.26
CA ASN A 290 -36.70 7.29 4.03
C ASN A 290 -36.49 6.53 5.36
N ILE A 291 -35.25 6.41 5.82
CA ILE A 291 -34.90 5.82 7.13
C ILE A 291 -34.49 6.92 8.09
N ASN A 292 -35.14 6.97 9.25
CA ASN A 292 -34.79 7.94 10.30
C ASN A 292 -33.45 7.59 10.96
N CYS A 293 -32.51 8.52 10.93
CA CYS A 293 -31.17 8.35 11.44
C CYS A 293 -30.76 9.51 12.36
N ILE A 294 -29.99 9.20 13.37
CA ILE A 294 -29.26 10.21 14.15
C ILE A 294 -27.93 10.45 13.48
N LYS A 295 -27.68 11.70 13.10
CA LYS A 295 -26.39 12.16 12.60
C LYS A 295 -25.46 12.44 13.77
N LEU A 296 -24.44 11.58 13.94
CA LEU A 296 -23.42 11.65 14.98
C LEU A 296 -22.10 12.09 14.38
N PHE A 297 -21.63 13.28 14.72
CA PHE A 297 -20.28 13.73 14.35
C PHE A 297 -19.25 13.19 15.33
N PHE A 298 -18.10 12.78 14.82
CA PHE A 298 -16.98 12.34 15.64
C PHE A 298 -15.67 13.01 15.21
N GLU A 299 -14.83 13.34 16.16
CA GLU A 299 -13.52 13.91 15.92
C GLU A 299 -12.47 13.33 16.87
N PRO A 300 -11.19 13.23 16.47
CA PRO A 300 -10.10 12.83 17.35
C PRO A 300 -9.92 13.79 18.53
N ARG A 301 -9.63 13.26 19.72
CA ARG A 301 -9.17 14.07 20.87
C ARG A 301 -7.79 14.67 20.58
N ASN A 302 -6.93 13.91 19.93
CA ASN A 302 -5.64 14.37 19.42
C ASN A 302 -5.63 14.27 17.89
N LYS A 303 -5.51 15.40 17.22
CA LYS A 303 -5.57 15.54 15.76
C LYS A 303 -4.34 14.98 15.04
N GLN A 304 -3.30 14.59 15.74
CA GLN A 304 -2.08 14.01 15.21
C GLN A 304 -2.10 12.47 15.18
N ASP A 305 -2.99 11.85 15.95
CA ASP A 305 -3.10 10.39 15.99
C ASP A 305 -3.73 9.84 14.70
N PHE A 306 -3.44 8.58 14.37
CA PHE A 306 -4.04 7.89 13.22
C PHE A 306 -5.51 7.55 13.50
N LEU A 307 -6.33 8.58 13.39
CA LEU A 307 -7.76 8.58 13.70
C LEU A 307 -8.53 9.29 12.59
N PHE A 308 -9.76 8.87 12.38
CA PHE A 308 -10.67 9.49 11.43
C PHE A 308 -11.47 10.63 12.09
N HIS A 309 -12.09 11.48 11.28
CA HIS A 309 -13.15 12.40 11.69
C HIS A 309 -14.28 12.33 10.67
N GLY A 310 -15.50 12.64 11.08
CA GLY A 310 -16.63 12.58 10.14
C GLY A 310 -17.97 12.37 10.79
N ASN A 311 -18.90 11.79 10.04
CA ASN A 311 -20.27 11.58 10.47
C ASN A 311 -20.65 10.11 10.38
N LEU A 312 -21.35 9.61 11.39
CA LEU A 312 -22.06 8.34 11.39
C LEU A 312 -23.57 8.65 11.35
N TYR A 313 -24.29 7.95 10.51
CA TYR A 313 -25.75 8.03 10.44
C TYR A 313 -26.29 6.72 11.04
N ILE A 314 -26.76 6.81 12.27
CA ILE A 314 -27.18 5.65 13.10
C ILE A 314 -28.69 5.53 13.02
N ILE A 315 -29.17 4.34 12.68
CA ILE A 315 -30.59 4.03 12.53
C ILE A 315 -31.28 4.08 13.90
N MET A 316 -32.48 4.69 13.92
CA MET A 316 -33.27 4.88 15.12
C MET A 316 -34.15 3.66 15.41
N ASP A 317 -33.53 2.50 15.58
CA ASP A 317 -34.20 1.25 15.97
C ASP A 317 -33.36 0.50 17.01
N SER A 318 -33.81 -0.70 17.39
CA SER A 318 -33.11 -1.53 18.37
C SER A 318 -31.80 -2.12 17.87
N SER A 319 -31.51 -2.03 16.57
CA SER A 319 -30.27 -2.53 15.94
C SER A 319 -29.10 -1.60 16.15
N TYR A 320 -29.34 -0.28 16.28
CA TYR A 320 -28.31 0.77 16.28
C TYR A 320 -27.31 0.60 15.13
N ALA A 321 -27.78 0.09 13.99
CA ALA A 321 -26.94 -0.14 12.81
C ALA A 321 -26.53 1.19 12.17
N ILE A 322 -25.45 1.17 11.46
CA ILE A 322 -24.95 2.32 10.69
C ILE A 322 -25.59 2.27 9.30
N ARG A 323 -26.31 3.32 8.91
CA ARG A 323 -26.92 3.49 7.59
C ARG A 323 -25.94 4.09 6.60
N LYS A 324 -25.11 5.03 7.06
CA LYS A 324 -24.14 5.74 6.23
C LYS A 324 -22.97 6.21 7.07
N ILE A 325 -21.81 6.30 6.43
CA ILE A 325 -20.58 6.88 6.99
C ILE A 325 -20.02 7.84 5.97
N ASP A 326 -19.64 9.03 6.46
CA ASP A 326 -18.78 9.96 5.74
C ASP A 326 -17.60 10.28 6.66
N MET A 327 -16.39 9.82 6.34
CA MET A 327 -15.22 10.05 7.18
C MET A 327 -13.98 10.36 6.37
N GLY A 328 -13.06 11.04 6.99
CA GLY A 328 -11.76 11.40 6.42
C GLY A 328 -10.69 11.51 7.50
N ILE A 329 -9.51 11.90 7.09
CA ILE A 329 -8.38 12.10 7.99
C ILE A 329 -8.08 13.59 8.20
N ASN A 330 -7.51 13.93 9.36
CA ASN A 330 -7.01 15.27 9.60
C ASN A 330 -5.76 15.58 8.78
N LYS A 331 -5.68 16.78 8.21
CA LYS A 331 -4.49 17.29 7.49
C LYS A 331 -3.21 17.33 8.34
N ASN A 332 -3.34 17.18 9.67
CA ASN A 332 -2.22 17.21 10.62
C ASN A 332 -1.61 15.81 10.87
N ILE A 333 -2.20 14.75 10.36
CA ILE A 333 -1.67 13.39 10.49
C ILE A 333 -0.38 13.27 9.66
N ASN A 334 0.60 12.57 10.19
CA ASN A 334 1.87 12.34 9.52
C ASN A 334 1.77 11.14 8.58
N LEU A 335 1.01 11.30 7.49
CA LEU A 335 1.02 10.37 6.36
C LEU A 335 1.87 10.94 5.24
N ASP A 336 2.74 10.10 4.69
CA ASP A 336 3.58 10.48 3.56
C ASP A 336 2.77 10.44 2.28
N TRP A 337 3.06 11.40 1.39
CA TRP A 337 2.48 11.49 0.06
C TRP A 337 0.95 11.65 0.03
N ILE A 338 0.25 11.56 1.17
CA ILE A 338 -1.20 11.65 1.26
C ILE A 338 -1.57 13.04 1.78
N GLN A 339 -2.34 13.78 0.99
CA GLN A 339 -2.88 15.09 1.34
C GLN A 339 -4.27 14.97 1.95
N GLU A 340 -5.08 14.05 1.42
CA GLU A 340 -6.46 13.86 1.83
C GLU A 340 -6.91 12.40 1.62
N ILE A 341 -7.74 11.91 2.54
CA ILE A 341 -8.49 10.67 2.40
C ILE A 341 -9.94 10.98 2.71
N SER A 342 -10.86 10.51 1.88
CA SER A 342 -12.29 10.51 2.13
C SER A 342 -12.85 9.11 1.90
N ILE A 343 -13.65 8.63 2.85
CA ILE A 343 -14.29 7.31 2.80
C ILE A 343 -15.78 7.53 3.03
N THR A 344 -16.58 7.06 2.08
CA THR A 344 -18.04 7.03 2.20
C THR A 344 -18.51 5.60 2.06
N GLN A 345 -19.35 5.15 2.98
CA GLN A 345 -20.01 3.84 2.92
C GLN A 345 -21.51 4.01 3.13
N ASP A 346 -22.29 3.40 2.26
CA ASP A 346 -23.75 3.31 2.37
C ASP A 346 -24.14 1.84 2.65
N PHE A 347 -25.04 1.63 3.60
CA PHE A 347 -25.54 0.33 3.98
C PHE A 347 -27.03 0.28 3.68
N ASP A 348 -27.49 -0.74 2.98
CA ASP A 348 -28.89 -0.97 2.68
C ASP A 348 -29.41 -2.24 3.36
N GLN A 349 -30.70 -2.31 3.57
CA GLN A 349 -31.35 -3.49 4.12
C GLN A 349 -31.63 -4.50 3.01
N PHE A 350 -31.06 -5.68 3.13
CA PHE A 350 -31.29 -6.78 2.21
C PHE A 350 -32.14 -7.87 2.90
N GLY A 351 -33.41 -7.95 2.49
CA GLY A 351 -34.39 -8.83 3.15
C GLY A 351 -34.75 -8.36 4.56
N GLN A 352 -35.11 -9.30 5.44
CA GLN A 352 -35.41 -9.00 6.84
C GLN A 352 -34.18 -9.10 7.77
N GLN A 353 -32.99 -9.38 7.24
CA GLN A 353 -31.90 -9.95 8.02
C GLN A 353 -30.76 -8.96 8.37
N GLY A 354 -30.82 -7.70 8.00
CA GLY A 354 -29.82 -6.75 8.47
C GLY A 354 -29.29 -5.75 7.44
N TRP A 355 -28.42 -4.89 7.91
CA TRP A 355 -27.84 -3.79 7.14
C TRP A 355 -26.48 -4.22 6.58
N LEU A 356 -26.38 -4.31 5.26
CA LEU A 356 -25.15 -4.71 4.55
C LEU A 356 -24.65 -3.58 3.65
N LEU A 357 -23.35 -3.57 3.40
CA LEU A 357 -22.70 -2.58 2.57
C LEU A 357 -23.25 -2.63 1.14
N SER A 358 -23.83 -1.54 0.65
CA SER A 358 -24.37 -1.42 -0.70
C SER A 358 -23.45 -0.64 -1.63
N LYS A 359 -22.71 0.34 -1.06
CA LYS A 359 -21.76 1.16 -1.82
C LYS A 359 -20.62 1.62 -0.93
N GLU A 360 -19.41 1.60 -1.48
CA GLU A 360 -18.22 2.20 -0.88
C GLU A 360 -17.53 3.12 -1.89
N GLU A 361 -17.07 4.26 -1.42
CA GLU A 361 -16.20 5.16 -2.17
C GLU A 361 -15.02 5.58 -1.32
N ILE A 362 -13.82 5.36 -1.83
CA ILE A 362 -12.55 5.76 -1.21
C ILE A 362 -11.84 6.71 -2.15
N LEU A 363 -11.55 7.91 -1.70
CA LEU A 363 -10.81 8.93 -2.41
C LEU A 363 -9.48 9.17 -1.69
N ILE A 364 -8.40 9.24 -2.44
CA ILE A 364 -7.06 9.53 -1.90
C ILE A 364 -6.41 10.57 -2.81
N ASP A 365 -6.00 11.70 -2.26
CA ASP A 365 -5.16 12.67 -2.95
C ASP A 365 -3.70 12.50 -2.51
N PHE A 366 -2.87 12.10 -3.47
CA PHE A 366 -1.43 11.93 -3.27
C PHE A 366 -0.69 13.15 -3.82
N GLY A 367 0.14 13.79 -3.00
CA GLY A 367 0.94 14.93 -3.45
C GLY A 367 2.07 15.27 -2.49
N ILE A 368 3.17 15.76 -3.04
CA ILE A 368 4.34 16.18 -2.25
C ILE A 368 4.08 17.53 -1.57
N ILE A 369 3.50 18.48 -2.32
CA ILE A 369 3.25 19.85 -1.87
C ILE A 369 1.77 20.15 -2.10
N LYS A 370 1.15 20.84 -1.16
CA LYS A 370 -0.26 21.26 -1.29
C LYS A 370 -0.44 22.11 -2.58
N ASN A 371 -1.46 21.79 -3.35
CA ASN A 371 -1.79 22.48 -4.63
C ASN A 371 -0.72 22.34 -5.72
N SER A 372 0.28 21.47 -5.57
CA SER A 372 1.16 21.06 -6.67
C SER A 372 0.56 19.89 -7.44
N LEU A 373 1.15 19.59 -8.57
CA LEU A 373 0.82 18.39 -9.34
C LEU A 373 0.85 17.16 -8.43
N GLY A 374 -0.22 16.40 -8.41
CA GLY A 374 -0.40 15.22 -7.58
C GLY A 374 -1.02 14.05 -8.33
N LEU A 375 -1.27 12.97 -7.63
CA LEU A 375 -1.98 11.80 -8.13
C LEU A 375 -3.26 11.65 -7.31
N TYR A 376 -4.38 11.60 -7.97
CA TYR A 376 -5.69 11.36 -7.40
C TYR A 376 -6.07 9.90 -7.62
N GLY A 377 -6.45 9.21 -6.58
CA GLY A 377 -6.94 7.84 -6.64
C GLY A 377 -8.38 7.76 -6.13
N GLN A 378 -9.23 7.04 -6.86
CA GLN A 378 -10.62 6.79 -6.48
C GLN A 378 -10.93 5.31 -6.66
N ARG A 379 -11.48 4.68 -5.62
CA ARG A 379 -12.12 3.37 -5.69
C ARG A 379 -13.59 3.53 -5.40
N THR A 380 -14.45 2.99 -6.27
CA THR A 380 -15.89 2.91 -6.07
C THR A 380 -16.29 1.44 -6.16
N VAL A 381 -16.96 0.94 -5.13
CA VAL A 381 -17.49 -0.42 -5.10
C VAL A 381 -18.99 -0.37 -4.89
N SER A 382 -19.73 -1.19 -5.62
CA SER A 382 -21.17 -1.37 -5.46
C SER A 382 -21.48 -2.85 -5.31
N TYR A 383 -22.35 -3.16 -4.37
CA TYR A 383 -22.70 -4.52 -3.99
C TYR A 383 -24.19 -4.75 -4.28
N LYS A 384 -24.53 -5.90 -4.84
CA LYS A 384 -25.92 -6.28 -5.17
C LYS A 384 -26.14 -7.78 -5.01
N ASP A 385 -27.40 -8.19 -5.10
CA ASP A 385 -27.84 -9.57 -5.17
C ASP A 385 -27.34 -10.41 -3.98
N TYR A 386 -27.48 -9.85 -2.78
CA TYR A 386 -27.12 -10.54 -1.55
C TYR A 386 -28.02 -11.77 -1.31
N LYS A 387 -27.37 -12.93 -1.07
CA LYS A 387 -27.99 -14.15 -0.59
C LYS A 387 -27.39 -14.47 0.78
N ILE A 388 -28.26 -14.59 1.78
CA ILE A 388 -27.88 -14.66 3.18
C ILE A 388 -28.34 -15.99 3.74
N ASN A 389 -27.38 -16.72 4.38
CA ASN A 389 -27.61 -18.03 4.99
C ASN A 389 -28.16 -19.13 4.04
N GLU A 390 -27.95 -18.94 2.73
CA GLU A 390 -28.18 -20.02 1.76
C GLU A 390 -26.92 -20.90 1.69
N PRO A 391 -27.04 -22.23 1.89
CA PRO A 391 -25.86 -23.10 1.90
C PRO A 391 -25.09 -23.06 0.60
N LEU A 392 -23.78 -22.91 0.69
CA LEU A 392 -22.86 -22.84 -0.44
C LEU A 392 -22.20 -24.20 -0.70
N SER A 393 -21.94 -24.51 -1.96
CA SER A 393 -21.20 -25.72 -2.30
C SER A 393 -19.75 -25.63 -1.85
N ALA A 394 -19.25 -26.65 -1.15
CA ALA A 394 -17.85 -26.73 -0.75
C ALA A 394 -16.85 -26.69 -1.92
N VAL A 395 -17.30 -26.98 -3.14
CA VAL A 395 -16.51 -26.90 -4.37
C VAL A 395 -16.06 -25.46 -4.65
N ILE A 396 -16.87 -24.46 -4.29
CA ILE A 396 -16.55 -23.02 -4.48
C ILE A 396 -15.23 -22.67 -3.76
N PHE A 397 -15.02 -23.20 -2.57
CA PHE A 397 -13.87 -22.89 -1.74
C PHE A 397 -12.63 -23.74 -2.03
N LYS A 398 -12.73 -24.70 -2.98
CA LYS A 398 -11.56 -25.47 -3.41
C LYS A 398 -10.58 -24.59 -4.18
N GLY A 399 -9.30 -24.92 -4.03
CA GLY A 399 -8.20 -24.13 -4.60
C GLY A 399 -7.68 -23.09 -3.60
N PRO A 400 -6.46 -22.65 -3.79
CA PRO A 400 -5.70 -21.88 -2.80
C PRO A 400 -5.89 -20.37 -2.93
N GLU A 401 -6.30 -19.87 -4.09
CA GLU A 401 -6.47 -18.44 -4.32
C GLU A 401 -7.78 -17.95 -3.69
N LYS A 402 -7.69 -16.94 -2.83
CA LYS A 402 -8.86 -16.21 -2.31
C LYS A 402 -9.56 -15.43 -3.41
N ILE A 403 -8.82 -15.01 -4.45
CA ILE A 403 -9.32 -14.29 -5.61
C ILE A 403 -9.00 -15.11 -6.86
N GLU A 404 -10.00 -15.71 -7.46
CA GLU A 404 -9.88 -16.47 -8.70
C GLU A 404 -10.32 -15.61 -9.89
N ARG A 405 -9.63 -15.72 -11.03
CA ARG A 405 -9.94 -14.95 -12.23
C ARG A 405 -10.46 -15.88 -13.32
N PHE A 406 -11.74 -15.77 -13.58
CA PHE A 406 -12.40 -16.41 -14.71
C PHE A 406 -12.90 -15.32 -15.67
N VAL A 407 -11.99 -14.79 -16.51
CA VAL A 407 -12.29 -13.71 -17.46
C VAL A 407 -12.41 -14.30 -18.86
N PRO A 408 -13.60 -14.38 -19.44
CA PRO A 408 -13.76 -14.75 -20.86
C PRO A 408 -13.04 -13.73 -21.75
N SER A 409 -12.44 -14.19 -22.85
CA SER A 409 -11.54 -13.41 -23.71
C SER A 409 -12.18 -12.27 -24.50
N ALA A 410 -13.49 -12.07 -24.42
CA ALA A 410 -14.17 -11.03 -25.20
C ALA A 410 -15.34 -10.41 -24.44
N ASN A 411 -15.05 -9.43 -23.58
CA ASN A 411 -16.11 -8.54 -23.09
C ASN A 411 -16.28 -7.40 -24.09
N SER A 412 -17.31 -7.50 -24.96
CA SER A 412 -17.66 -6.46 -25.92
C SER A 412 -18.02 -5.12 -25.22
N ALA A 413 -17.94 -4.00 -25.94
CA ALA A 413 -18.34 -2.69 -25.40
C ALA A 413 -19.77 -2.72 -24.82
N GLY A 414 -20.70 -3.41 -25.51
CA GLY A 414 -22.10 -3.56 -25.09
C GLY A 414 -22.25 -4.35 -23.77
N PHE A 415 -21.38 -5.33 -23.49
CA PHE A 415 -21.40 -6.04 -22.21
C PHE A 415 -21.22 -5.07 -21.03
N TRP A 416 -20.23 -4.18 -21.10
CA TRP A 416 -19.95 -3.23 -20.04
C TRP A 416 -21.06 -2.18 -19.88
N GLU A 417 -21.69 -1.73 -20.96
CA GLU A 417 -22.78 -0.77 -20.89
C GLU A 417 -24.00 -1.35 -20.14
N SER A 418 -24.28 -2.64 -20.31
CA SER A 418 -25.40 -3.33 -19.66
C SER A 418 -25.09 -3.77 -18.21
N ASN A 419 -23.83 -4.01 -17.87
CA ASN A 419 -23.43 -4.62 -16.58
C ASN A 419 -22.78 -3.65 -15.59
N ARG A 420 -22.54 -2.39 -15.96
CA ARG A 420 -22.06 -1.38 -15.01
C ARG A 420 -23.14 -1.03 -13.99
N TYR A 421 -22.77 -1.01 -12.72
CA TYR A 421 -23.68 -0.53 -11.67
C TYR A 421 -23.61 1.00 -11.52
N VAL A 422 -22.48 1.61 -11.94
CA VAL A 422 -22.27 3.05 -11.99
C VAL A 422 -21.79 3.43 -13.39
N PRO A 423 -22.50 4.33 -14.11
CA PRO A 423 -22.08 4.76 -15.44
C PRO A 423 -20.74 5.51 -15.38
N LEU A 424 -19.97 5.41 -16.46
CA LEU A 424 -18.75 6.20 -16.62
C LEU A 424 -19.10 7.64 -17.00
N THR A 425 -18.37 8.59 -16.41
CA THR A 425 -18.41 10.00 -16.86
C THR A 425 -17.83 10.13 -18.28
N LYS A 426 -18.07 11.28 -18.93
CA LYS A 426 -17.50 11.58 -20.26
C LYS A 426 -15.97 11.49 -20.22
N SER A 427 -15.36 12.06 -19.20
CA SER A 427 -13.90 12.03 -18.99
C SER A 427 -13.38 10.60 -18.78
N GLU A 428 -14.07 9.79 -18.01
CA GLU A 428 -13.70 8.39 -17.78
C GLU A 428 -13.80 7.56 -19.07
N LYS A 429 -14.84 7.74 -19.88
CA LYS A 429 -14.97 7.10 -21.20
C LYS A 429 -13.81 7.50 -22.12
N GLY A 430 -13.47 8.79 -22.15
CA GLY A 430 -12.39 9.33 -22.95
C GLY A 430 -11.00 8.81 -22.56
N THR A 431 -10.82 8.35 -21.33
CA THR A 431 -9.51 7.87 -20.86
C THR A 431 -9.02 6.66 -21.66
N TYR A 432 -9.88 5.73 -21.99
CA TYR A 432 -9.51 4.56 -22.79
C TYR A 432 -8.96 4.95 -24.17
N THR A 433 -9.67 5.83 -24.87
CA THR A 433 -9.26 6.30 -26.21
C THR A 433 -8.02 7.20 -26.17
N THR A 434 -7.90 8.04 -25.16
CA THR A 434 -6.74 8.92 -24.95
C THR A 434 -5.47 8.12 -24.72
N ILE A 435 -5.50 7.13 -23.84
CA ILE A 435 -4.34 6.28 -23.57
C ILE A 435 -3.92 5.51 -24.83
N ASP A 436 -4.87 4.95 -25.59
CA ASP A 436 -4.58 4.26 -26.84
C ASP A 436 -3.97 5.21 -27.90
N SER A 437 -4.37 6.48 -27.91
CA SER A 437 -3.79 7.51 -28.78
C SER A 437 -2.38 7.93 -28.35
N LEU A 438 -2.15 8.12 -27.03
CA LEU A 438 -0.84 8.45 -26.47
C LEU A 438 0.21 7.39 -26.80
N LYS A 439 -0.14 6.12 -26.73
CA LYS A 439 0.74 4.98 -27.05
C LYS A 439 1.24 4.97 -28.47
N LYS A 440 0.55 5.61 -29.41
CA LYS A 440 0.97 5.70 -30.81
C LYS A 440 2.04 6.77 -31.03
N ILE A 441 2.23 7.70 -30.10
CA ILE A 441 3.16 8.83 -30.22
C ILE A 441 4.60 8.41 -29.87
N PRO A 442 5.57 8.57 -30.78
CA PRO A 442 6.96 8.17 -30.55
C PRO A 442 7.62 8.84 -29.32
N GLU A 443 7.32 10.11 -29.08
CA GLU A 443 7.85 10.84 -27.93
C GLU A 443 7.33 10.33 -26.61
N PHE A 444 6.06 9.87 -26.57
CA PHE A 444 5.51 9.20 -25.39
C PHE A 444 6.28 7.90 -25.11
N LYS A 445 6.50 7.09 -26.15
CA LYS A 445 7.27 5.85 -26.03
C LYS A 445 8.68 6.08 -25.48
N LYS A 446 9.38 7.13 -25.98
CA LYS A 446 10.72 7.50 -25.48
C LYS A 446 10.70 7.91 -24.01
N LYS A 447 9.73 8.73 -23.59
CA LYS A 447 9.59 9.15 -22.19
C LYS A 447 9.27 7.96 -21.27
N MET A 448 8.42 7.05 -21.71
CA MET A 448 8.11 5.84 -20.95
C MET A 448 9.31 4.89 -20.84
N LYS A 449 10.11 4.72 -21.90
CA LYS A 449 11.37 3.95 -21.83
C LYS A 449 12.37 4.56 -20.85
N LEU A 450 12.50 5.90 -20.83
CA LEU A 450 13.34 6.58 -19.86
C LEU A 450 12.83 6.40 -18.42
N LEU A 451 11.51 6.49 -18.20
CA LEU A 451 10.92 6.24 -16.90
C LEU A 451 11.19 4.79 -16.44
N THR A 452 11.03 3.83 -17.34
CA THR A 452 11.34 2.41 -17.06
C THR A 452 12.81 2.23 -16.69
N LEU A 453 13.73 2.86 -17.43
CA LEU A 453 15.18 2.83 -17.12
C LEU A 453 15.46 3.38 -15.71
N ILE A 454 14.88 4.51 -15.34
CA ILE A 454 15.07 5.12 -14.00
C ILE A 454 14.50 4.23 -12.89
N THR A 455 13.33 3.61 -13.12
CA THR A 455 12.64 2.83 -12.09
C THR A 455 13.13 1.40 -11.95
N THR A 456 13.61 0.80 -13.03
CA THR A 456 14.04 -0.62 -13.07
C THR A 456 15.54 -0.81 -13.18
N GLY A 457 16.29 0.23 -13.59
CA GLY A 457 17.71 0.14 -13.92
C GLY A 457 18.00 -0.51 -15.27
N PHE A 458 16.96 -0.90 -16.05
CA PHE A 458 17.15 -1.60 -17.33
C PHE A 458 16.61 -0.79 -18.52
N TYR A 459 17.38 -0.79 -19.63
CA TYR A 459 16.97 -0.21 -20.89
C TYR A 459 16.34 -1.28 -21.79
N ASP A 460 15.05 -1.14 -22.05
CA ASP A 460 14.23 -2.09 -22.81
C ASP A 460 14.43 -1.94 -24.33
N LEU A 461 14.92 -3.00 -24.97
CA LEU A 461 15.08 -3.16 -26.44
C LEU A 461 14.00 -4.09 -27.04
N GLY A 462 12.98 -4.50 -26.25
CA GLY A 462 11.91 -5.40 -26.66
C GLY A 462 12.18 -6.84 -26.23
N ASN A 463 12.93 -7.62 -27.02
CA ASN A 463 13.26 -9.01 -26.69
C ASN A 463 14.37 -9.17 -25.64
N ILE A 464 15.20 -8.14 -25.49
CA ILE A 464 16.27 -8.07 -24.50
C ILE A 464 16.22 -6.73 -23.77
N GLU A 465 16.79 -6.69 -22.59
CA GLU A 465 17.02 -5.46 -21.85
C GLU A 465 18.46 -5.42 -21.33
N ILE A 466 19.07 -4.24 -21.40
CA ILE A 466 20.46 -4.00 -21.00
C ILE A 466 20.44 -3.35 -19.61
N GLY A 467 21.27 -3.86 -18.71
CA GLY A 467 21.37 -3.39 -17.33
C GLY A 467 21.85 -4.48 -16.35
N PRO A 468 21.72 -4.21 -15.04
CA PRO A 468 21.28 -2.95 -14.45
C PRO A 468 22.35 -1.85 -14.56
N VAL A 469 21.95 -0.64 -14.92
CA VAL A 469 22.87 0.47 -15.23
C VAL A 469 23.71 0.92 -14.04
N GLU A 470 23.20 0.80 -12.81
CA GLU A 470 23.94 1.12 -11.59
C GLU A 470 25.18 0.23 -11.37
N SER A 471 25.22 -0.94 -12.04
CA SER A 471 26.34 -1.88 -11.97
C SER A 471 27.36 -1.72 -13.10
N PHE A 472 27.16 -0.78 -14.02
CA PHE A 472 28.09 -0.56 -15.15
C PHE A 472 29.46 -0.11 -14.68
N TYR A 473 29.53 0.56 -13.53
CA TYR A 473 30.75 0.98 -12.89
C TYR A 473 30.70 0.71 -11.38
N SER A 474 31.80 0.19 -10.84
CA SER A 474 32.04 0.09 -9.40
C SER A 474 33.53 0.21 -9.10
N TYR A 475 33.85 0.46 -7.83
CA TYR A 475 35.23 0.61 -7.37
C TYR A 475 35.41 -0.09 -6.01
N ASN A 476 36.50 -0.79 -5.83
CA ASN A 476 37.05 -1.22 -4.56
C ASN A 476 38.59 -1.21 -4.57
N SER A 477 39.20 -1.27 -3.40
CA SER A 477 40.68 -1.09 -3.27
C SER A 477 41.49 -2.22 -3.91
N VAL A 478 40.95 -3.42 -4.01
CA VAL A 478 41.60 -4.61 -4.57
C VAL A 478 41.51 -4.62 -6.09
N GLU A 479 40.32 -4.43 -6.61
CA GLU A 479 40.05 -4.55 -8.06
C GLU A 479 40.30 -3.24 -8.84
N GLY A 480 40.28 -2.10 -8.11
CA GLY A 480 40.30 -0.77 -8.74
C GLY A 480 38.97 -0.47 -9.43
N SER A 481 38.99 0.26 -10.50
CA SER A 481 37.84 0.52 -11.34
C SER A 481 37.39 -0.73 -12.06
N ARG A 482 36.11 -1.06 -11.95
CA ARG A 482 35.47 -2.18 -12.61
C ARG A 482 34.38 -1.68 -13.54
N PHE A 483 34.42 -2.14 -14.78
CA PHE A 483 33.41 -1.90 -15.80
C PHE A 483 32.66 -3.20 -16.08
N ARG A 484 31.32 -3.12 -16.06
CA ARG A 484 30.44 -4.24 -16.35
C ARG A 484 29.46 -3.89 -17.45
N PHE A 485 29.22 -4.83 -18.35
CA PHE A 485 28.18 -4.75 -19.36
C PHE A 485 27.38 -6.05 -19.36
N GLY A 486 26.05 -5.96 -19.33
CA GLY A 486 25.21 -7.14 -19.28
C GLY A 486 23.74 -6.84 -19.57
N GLY A 487 22.94 -7.89 -19.52
CA GLY A 487 21.51 -7.81 -19.76
C GLY A 487 20.83 -9.15 -19.60
N ARG A 488 19.56 -9.19 -19.98
CA ARG A 488 18.74 -10.39 -19.95
C ARG A 488 17.68 -10.37 -21.04
N THR A 489 17.12 -11.52 -21.36
CA THR A 489 15.96 -11.62 -22.26
C THR A 489 14.68 -11.27 -21.50
N THR A 490 13.71 -10.72 -22.24
CA THR A 490 12.39 -10.38 -21.72
C THR A 490 11.35 -11.44 -22.05
N THR A 491 10.14 -11.28 -21.58
CA THR A 491 8.98 -12.10 -21.95
C THR A 491 8.60 -11.93 -23.42
N GLY A 492 9.11 -10.90 -24.11
CA GLY A 492 8.98 -10.74 -25.56
C GLY A 492 9.80 -11.75 -26.35
N TYR A 493 10.95 -12.17 -25.82
CA TYR A 493 11.75 -13.24 -26.41
C TYR A 493 11.09 -14.60 -26.17
N SER A 494 10.83 -14.94 -24.90
CA SER A 494 10.15 -16.18 -24.54
C SER A 494 9.47 -16.03 -23.16
N LYS A 495 8.30 -16.65 -23.02
CA LYS A 495 7.62 -16.76 -21.71
C LYS A 495 8.22 -17.87 -20.85
N LYS A 496 8.86 -18.87 -21.45
CA LYS A 496 9.37 -20.06 -20.76
C LYS A 496 10.88 -20.04 -20.50
N ILE A 497 11.66 -19.42 -21.39
CA ILE A 497 13.13 -19.43 -21.29
C ILE A 497 13.61 -18.01 -21.11
N THR A 498 14.44 -17.80 -20.10
CA THR A 498 15.11 -16.52 -19.85
C THR A 498 16.61 -16.75 -19.77
N PHE A 499 17.37 -15.94 -20.50
CA PHE A 499 18.81 -15.87 -20.40
C PHE A 499 19.22 -14.57 -19.69
N ASP A 500 20.22 -14.65 -18.84
CA ASP A 500 20.89 -13.49 -18.24
C ASP A 500 22.41 -13.66 -18.35
N ALA A 501 23.10 -12.59 -18.74
CA ALA A 501 24.54 -12.65 -18.87
C ALA A 501 25.17 -11.26 -18.63
N TYR A 502 26.41 -11.27 -18.15
CA TYR A 502 27.26 -10.10 -18.14
C TYR A 502 28.73 -10.47 -18.32
N ALA A 503 29.51 -9.50 -18.78
CA ALA A 503 30.97 -9.49 -18.74
C ALA A 503 31.43 -8.25 -17.97
N ALA A 504 32.50 -8.40 -17.19
CA ALA A 504 33.10 -7.26 -16.46
C ALA A 504 34.63 -7.41 -16.43
N TYR A 505 35.29 -6.26 -16.32
CA TYR A 505 36.75 -6.21 -16.23
C TYR A 505 37.17 -5.27 -15.10
N ALA A 506 38.03 -5.77 -14.21
CA ALA A 506 38.57 -5.06 -13.07
C ALA A 506 40.02 -4.65 -13.40
N LEU A 507 40.28 -3.34 -13.51
CA LEU A 507 41.52 -2.79 -14.08
C LEU A 507 42.76 -3.08 -13.22
N LYS A 508 42.67 -2.93 -11.88
CA LYS A 508 43.86 -3.06 -11.00
C LYS A 508 44.24 -4.52 -10.79
N ALA A 509 43.23 -5.36 -10.65
CA ALA A 509 43.45 -6.79 -10.41
C ALA A 509 43.64 -7.61 -11.69
N ASP A 510 43.54 -7.00 -12.86
CA ASP A 510 43.57 -7.67 -14.18
C ASP A 510 42.65 -8.90 -14.24
N LEU A 511 41.41 -8.73 -13.79
CA LEU A 511 40.47 -9.85 -13.67
C LEU A 511 39.29 -9.69 -14.64
N PHE A 512 39.14 -10.73 -15.49
CA PHE A 512 37.94 -10.86 -16.31
C PHE A 512 36.88 -11.68 -15.57
N LYS A 513 35.68 -11.09 -15.44
CA LYS A 513 34.55 -11.66 -14.74
C LYS A 513 33.37 -11.83 -15.67
N TYR A 514 32.56 -12.82 -15.42
CA TYR A 514 31.41 -13.11 -16.27
C TYR A 514 30.35 -13.89 -15.51
N ASN A 515 29.14 -13.81 -16.01
CA ASN A 515 28.00 -14.64 -15.61
C ASN A 515 27.19 -15.04 -16.84
N ALA A 516 26.75 -16.27 -16.88
CA ALA A 516 25.79 -16.76 -17.85
C ALA A 516 24.78 -17.66 -17.15
N GLY A 517 23.51 -17.29 -17.22
CA GLY A 517 22.40 -18.02 -16.62
C GLY A 517 21.31 -18.33 -17.63
N VAL A 518 20.69 -19.48 -17.48
CA VAL A 518 19.48 -19.88 -18.21
C VAL A 518 18.46 -20.39 -17.20
N THR A 519 17.23 -19.88 -17.31
CA THR A 519 16.10 -20.32 -16.49
C THR A 519 14.97 -20.79 -17.38
N TYR A 520 14.47 -22.00 -17.11
CA TYR A 520 13.33 -22.59 -17.81
C TYR A 520 12.12 -22.69 -16.88
N SER A 521 10.97 -22.14 -17.29
CA SER A 521 9.71 -22.27 -16.56
C SER A 521 9.03 -23.60 -16.87
N LEU A 522 8.72 -24.36 -15.83
CA LEU A 522 7.98 -25.62 -15.90
C LEU A 522 6.45 -25.40 -15.91
N THR A 523 6.00 -24.16 -15.69
CA THR A 523 4.58 -23.77 -15.74
C THR A 523 4.25 -23.10 -17.08
N PRO A 524 2.96 -22.98 -17.47
CA PRO A 524 2.56 -22.20 -18.66
C PRO A 524 2.88 -20.71 -18.54
N GLY A 525 3.06 -20.19 -17.30
CA GLY A 525 3.42 -18.80 -17.00
C GLY A 525 4.92 -18.50 -17.15
N THR A 526 5.28 -17.26 -16.85
CA THR A 526 6.68 -16.82 -16.80
C THR A 526 7.35 -17.25 -15.49
N ILE A 527 8.67 -17.21 -15.45
CA ILE A 527 9.47 -17.48 -14.23
C ILE A 527 9.24 -16.46 -13.11
N TYR A 528 8.47 -15.41 -13.35
CA TYR A 528 8.15 -14.37 -12.37
C TYR A 528 6.71 -14.49 -11.83
N GLN A 529 5.86 -15.29 -12.48
CA GLN A 529 4.45 -15.41 -12.13
C GLN A 529 4.25 -16.45 -11.02
N PHE A 530 3.70 -16.03 -9.90
CA PHE A 530 3.33 -16.95 -8.81
C PHE A 530 2.18 -17.90 -9.20
N PRO A 531 2.23 -19.19 -8.83
CA PRO A 531 3.35 -19.92 -8.23
C PRO A 531 4.41 -20.30 -9.29
N VAL A 532 5.69 -20.08 -8.95
CA VAL A 532 6.82 -20.35 -9.86
C VAL A 532 7.25 -21.81 -9.74
N LYS A 533 7.46 -22.47 -10.89
CA LYS A 533 8.21 -23.72 -11.00
C LYS A 533 9.24 -23.54 -12.09
N SER A 534 10.52 -23.66 -11.76
CA SER A 534 11.59 -23.41 -12.72
C SER A 534 12.85 -24.20 -12.43
N ILE A 535 13.60 -24.48 -13.48
CA ILE A 535 14.96 -25.01 -13.42
C ILE A 535 15.89 -23.87 -13.87
N ARG A 536 16.97 -23.64 -13.13
CA ARG A 536 18.01 -22.68 -13.48
C ARG A 536 19.37 -23.35 -13.52
N LEU A 537 20.12 -23.04 -14.55
CA LEU A 537 21.55 -23.34 -14.65
C LEU A 537 22.30 -22.02 -14.71
N ASN A 538 23.37 -21.92 -13.94
CA ASN A 538 24.19 -20.71 -13.86
C ASN A 538 25.67 -21.05 -13.82
N TYR A 539 26.47 -20.30 -14.60
CA TYR A 539 27.92 -20.33 -14.55
C TYR A 539 28.44 -18.92 -14.33
N GLN A 540 29.25 -18.75 -13.30
CA GLN A 540 29.72 -17.43 -12.87
C GLN A 540 31.19 -17.48 -12.46
N ASN A 541 31.96 -16.43 -12.82
CA ASN A 541 33.27 -16.14 -12.29
C ASN A 541 33.23 -14.69 -11.80
N ASP A 542 33.13 -14.50 -10.49
CA ASP A 542 33.06 -13.14 -9.92
C ASP A 542 33.62 -13.10 -8.50
N THR A 543 33.92 -11.90 -8.03
CA THR A 543 34.37 -11.68 -6.66
C THR A 543 33.16 -11.50 -5.71
N ARG A 544 33.38 -11.89 -4.45
CA ARG A 544 32.42 -11.74 -3.37
C ARG A 544 33.13 -11.20 -2.11
N ILE A 545 32.51 -10.19 -1.48
CA ILE A 545 32.94 -9.71 -0.17
C ILE A 545 32.36 -10.64 0.90
N PRO A 546 33.20 -11.27 1.75
CA PRO A 546 32.73 -12.15 2.82
C PRO A 546 31.87 -11.38 3.84
N GLY A 547 30.69 -11.92 4.16
CA GLY A 547 29.75 -11.28 5.06
C GLY A 547 28.92 -10.12 4.45
N GLN A 548 29.05 -9.84 3.16
CA GLN A 548 28.15 -8.91 2.48
C GLN A 548 26.93 -9.66 1.94
N GLU A 549 25.74 -9.27 2.39
CA GLU A 549 24.47 -9.75 1.86
C GLU A 549 23.57 -8.55 1.52
N LEU A 550 23.11 -8.48 0.26
CA LEU A 550 22.30 -7.39 -0.26
C LEU A 550 20.97 -7.95 -0.78
N LEU A 551 19.86 -7.38 -0.33
CA LEU A 551 18.54 -7.90 -0.68
C LEU A 551 17.98 -7.36 -2.00
N PHE A 552 18.37 -6.13 -2.41
CA PHE A 552 17.68 -5.41 -3.49
C PHE A 552 18.61 -4.81 -4.56
N THR A 553 19.92 -4.87 -4.36
CA THR A 553 20.90 -4.28 -5.29
C THR A 553 21.97 -5.31 -5.67
N GLN A 554 22.58 -5.13 -6.84
CA GLN A 554 23.74 -5.91 -7.20
C GLN A 554 24.88 -5.61 -6.22
N PRO A 555 25.67 -6.62 -5.81
CA PRO A 555 26.76 -6.46 -4.85
C PRO A 555 27.77 -5.37 -5.25
N ASP A 556 27.99 -5.24 -6.54
CA ASP A 556 28.94 -4.31 -7.12
C ASP A 556 28.20 -3.23 -7.90
N ASN A 557 27.99 -2.09 -7.28
CA ASN A 557 27.42 -0.91 -7.90
C ASN A 557 28.10 0.37 -7.40
N LEU A 558 27.92 1.45 -8.14
CA LEU A 558 28.51 2.74 -7.84
C LEU A 558 28.21 3.23 -6.41
N PHE A 559 26.98 3.10 -5.96
CA PHE A 559 26.57 3.63 -4.65
C PHE A 559 27.17 2.86 -3.47
N LEU A 560 27.41 1.56 -3.64
CA LEU A 560 28.00 0.69 -2.63
C LEU A 560 29.54 0.69 -2.68
N SER A 561 30.15 1.41 -3.63
CA SER A 561 31.61 1.60 -3.70
C SER A 561 32.12 2.53 -2.59
N PHE A 562 31.23 3.37 -2.03
CA PHE A 562 31.59 4.24 -0.89
C PHE A 562 31.45 3.48 0.42
N LYS A 563 32.58 3.11 1.03
CA LYS A 563 32.66 2.32 2.26
C LYS A 563 33.47 3.05 3.34
N ARG A 564 33.17 2.74 4.59
CA ARG A 564 34.00 3.08 5.74
C ARG A 564 34.99 1.95 5.98
N GLY A 565 36.23 2.27 6.28
CA GLY A 565 37.26 1.29 6.56
C GLY A 565 37.75 0.53 5.31
N PRO A 566 38.69 -0.43 5.50
CA PRO A 566 39.26 -1.20 4.41
C PRO A 566 38.23 -2.12 3.73
N ASP A 567 38.26 -2.17 2.41
CA ASP A 567 37.45 -3.06 1.56
C ASP A 567 38.32 -4.03 0.75
N ASP A 568 39.31 -4.57 1.39
CA ASP A 568 40.44 -5.31 0.86
C ASP A 568 40.27 -6.84 0.98
N LYS A 569 39.11 -7.32 1.45
CA LYS A 569 38.83 -8.74 1.68
C LYS A 569 37.82 -9.25 0.65
N LEU A 570 38.32 -10.07 -0.29
CA LEU A 570 37.50 -10.63 -1.34
C LEU A 570 37.74 -12.14 -1.50
N PHE A 571 36.72 -12.85 -1.95
CA PHE A 571 36.86 -14.18 -2.53
C PHE A 571 36.60 -14.11 -4.04
N LEU A 572 37.44 -14.75 -4.86
CA LEU A 572 37.15 -15.02 -6.26
C LEU A 572 36.44 -16.37 -6.36
N ASN A 573 35.21 -16.39 -6.82
CA ASN A 573 34.36 -17.56 -6.89
C ASN A 573 34.08 -17.93 -8.35
N LYS A 574 34.53 -19.14 -8.75
CA LYS A 574 34.09 -19.77 -10.00
C LYS A 574 32.99 -20.79 -9.66
N THR A 575 31.76 -20.48 -9.98
CA THR A 575 30.59 -21.25 -9.54
C THR A 575 29.80 -21.82 -10.70
N ILE A 576 29.49 -23.11 -10.64
CA ILE A 576 28.46 -23.77 -11.46
C ILE A 576 27.30 -24.11 -10.52
N LYS A 577 26.07 -23.75 -10.87
CA LYS A 577 24.90 -23.98 -10.03
C LYS A 577 23.71 -24.49 -10.85
N ALA A 578 23.08 -25.54 -10.34
CA ALA A 578 21.83 -26.06 -10.87
C ALA A 578 20.76 -25.99 -9.79
N GLU A 579 19.61 -25.38 -10.08
CA GLU A 579 18.55 -25.10 -9.10
C GLU A 579 17.18 -25.53 -9.64
N LEU A 580 16.37 -26.10 -8.75
CA LEU A 580 14.96 -26.38 -8.97
C LEU A 580 14.15 -25.58 -7.92
N LEU A 581 13.43 -24.58 -8.37
CA LEU A 581 12.47 -23.84 -7.55
C LEU A 581 11.07 -24.38 -7.79
N ASN A 582 10.35 -24.67 -6.72
CA ASN A 582 8.93 -25.01 -6.77
C ASN A 582 8.18 -24.25 -5.69
N GLU A 583 7.28 -23.36 -6.10
CA GLU A 583 6.34 -22.68 -5.24
C GLU A 583 4.97 -23.35 -5.32
N PHE A 584 4.29 -23.41 -4.20
CA PHE A 584 2.92 -23.88 -4.08
C PHE A 584 1.99 -22.71 -3.74
N GLU A 585 0.78 -22.82 -4.15
CA GLU A 585 -0.27 -21.84 -3.89
C GLU A 585 -0.58 -21.68 -2.37
N SER A 586 -0.18 -22.65 -1.55
CA SER A 586 -0.18 -22.55 -0.07
C SER A 586 0.88 -21.58 0.47
N HIS A 587 1.65 -20.90 -0.41
CA HIS A 587 2.82 -20.07 -0.06
C HIS A 587 3.96 -20.84 0.62
N PHE A 588 3.95 -22.15 0.55
CA PHE A 588 5.13 -22.98 0.79
C PHE A 588 5.96 -23.04 -0.48
N SER A 589 7.28 -23.04 -0.37
CA SER A 589 8.18 -23.22 -1.49
C SER A 589 9.44 -23.97 -1.07
N TYR A 590 10.03 -24.66 -2.02
CA TYR A 590 11.38 -25.19 -1.85
C TYR A 590 12.26 -24.82 -3.05
N LEU A 591 13.53 -24.58 -2.74
CA LEU A 591 14.61 -24.43 -3.70
C LEU A 591 15.64 -25.51 -3.40
N ALA A 592 15.73 -26.51 -4.25
CA ALA A 592 16.71 -27.59 -4.16
C ALA A 592 17.74 -27.46 -5.29
N GLY A 593 18.95 -27.83 -5.02
CA GLY A 593 19.97 -27.76 -6.07
C GLY A 593 21.32 -28.30 -5.68
N TYR A 594 22.20 -28.18 -6.63
CA TYR A 594 23.62 -28.48 -6.51
C TYR A 594 24.45 -27.27 -6.92
N SER A 595 25.48 -26.97 -6.15
CA SER A 595 26.46 -25.95 -6.47
C SER A 595 27.88 -26.48 -6.34
N PHE A 596 28.71 -26.19 -7.33
CA PHE A 596 30.16 -26.38 -7.24
C PHE A 596 30.82 -25.02 -7.34
N THR A 597 31.62 -24.67 -6.37
CA THR A 597 32.34 -23.39 -6.30
C THR A 597 33.82 -23.65 -6.04
N ARG A 598 34.66 -23.16 -6.94
CA ARG A 598 36.07 -22.99 -6.65
C ARG A 598 36.30 -21.61 -6.10
N GLN A 599 36.65 -21.52 -4.82
CA GLN A 599 36.86 -20.27 -4.11
C GLN A 599 38.33 -20.01 -3.87
N SER A 600 38.81 -18.87 -4.34
CA SER A 600 40.19 -18.40 -4.13
C SER A 600 40.21 -17.15 -3.28
N PRO A 601 41.20 -16.97 -2.39
CA PRO A 601 41.40 -15.74 -1.65
C PRO A 601 41.89 -14.63 -2.58
N LEU A 602 41.54 -13.38 -2.25
CA LEU A 602 41.96 -12.20 -3.00
C LEU A 602 42.10 -10.98 -2.06
N GLY A 603 43.04 -10.09 -2.35
CA GLY A 603 43.36 -8.97 -1.48
C GLY A 603 44.11 -9.43 -0.23
N ASN A 604 43.65 -8.99 0.95
CA ASN A 604 44.28 -9.32 2.24
C ASN A 604 43.77 -10.62 2.88
N ILE A 605 43.21 -11.51 2.07
CA ILE A 605 42.79 -12.86 2.49
C ILE A 605 43.78 -13.88 1.97
N HIS A 606 44.24 -14.78 2.86
CA HIS A 606 45.11 -15.89 2.52
C HIS A 606 44.58 -17.19 3.14
N PHE A 607 44.74 -18.30 2.41
CA PHE A 607 44.42 -19.64 2.91
C PHE A 607 45.70 -20.33 3.35
N THR A 608 46.15 -20.08 4.58
CA THR A 608 47.37 -20.65 5.17
C THR A 608 47.01 -21.54 6.36
N THR A 609 47.69 -22.69 6.50
CA THR A 609 47.49 -23.63 7.61
C THR A 609 48.64 -23.51 8.65
N ASN A 610 48.45 -24.10 9.82
CA ASN A 610 49.50 -24.25 10.84
C ASN A 610 50.34 -25.52 10.64
N ASP A 611 50.11 -26.31 9.61
CA ASP A 611 50.84 -27.52 9.35
C ASP A 611 52.27 -27.22 8.87
N TYR A 612 53.22 -27.42 9.76
CA TYR A 612 54.65 -27.21 9.48
C TYR A 612 55.28 -28.31 8.64
N SER A 613 54.50 -29.35 8.24
CA SER A 613 55.00 -30.46 7.44
C SER A 613 55.13 -30.18 5.95
N SER A 614 54.48 -29.07 5.45
CA SER A 614 54.43 -28.70 4.04
C SER A 614 55.30 -27.46 3.73
N TYR A 615 56.12 -27.54 2.67
CA TYR A 615 56.97 -26.43 2.19
C TYR A 615 56.20 -25.21 1.64
N THR A 616 54.91 -25.37 1.39
CA THR A 616 54.03 -24.29 0.91
C THR A 616 52.77 -24.27 1.76
N ASN A 617 52.70 -23.32 2.69
CA ASN A 617 51.57 -23.14 3.59
C ASN A 617 50.38 -22.43 2.92
N ASP A 618 50.53 -21.96 1.69
CA ASP A 618 49.50 -21.19 0.93
C ASP A 618 48.69 -22.10 0.03
N ILE A 619 47.39 -22.20 0.30
CA ILE A 619 46.41 -22.92 -0.51
C ILE A 619 45.77 -21.94 -1.49
N SER A 620 45.89 -22.18 -2.77
CA SER A 620 45.42 -21.27 -3.82
C SER A 620 43.91 -21.21 -3.95
N HIS A 621 43.18 -22.25 -3.55
CA HIS A 621 41.73 -22.34 -3.60
C HIS A 621 41.20 -23.53 -2.79
N ILE A 622 39.91 -23.47 -2.48
CA ILE A 622 39.12 -24.60 -1.98
C ILE A 622 38.01 -24.93 -2.96
N ASN A 623 37.67 -26.21 -3.04
CA ASN A 623 36.52 -26.68 -3.79
C ASN A 623 35.36 -26.92 -2.83
N ILE A 624 34.24 -26.27 -3.11
CA ILE A 624 33.02 -26.32 -2.31
C ILE A 624 31.93 -26.92 -3.19
N SER A 625 31.54 -28.14 -2.86
CA SER A 625 30.49 -28.87 -3.57
C SER A 625 29.33 -29.12 -2.59
N GLU A 626 28.19 -28.55 -2.85
CA GLU A 626 27.05 -28.59 -1.95
C GLU A 626 25.78 -29.08 -2.66
N LEU A 627 25.11 -30.03 -2.04
CA LEU A 627 23.67 -30.24 -2.24
C LEU A 627 22.92 -29.38 -1.24
N PHE A 628 21.99 -28.54 -1.71
CA PHE A 628 21.25 -27.65 -0.81
C PHE A 628 19.74 -27.78 -0.99
N LEU A 629 19.03 -27.51 0.12
CA LEU A 629 17.58 -27.45 0.16
C LEU A 629 17.17 -26.26 1.04
N ASN A 630 16.46 -25.31 0.45
CA ASN A 630 15.90 -24.16 1.13
C ASN A 630 14.38 -24.29 1.14
N LEU A 631 13.79 -24.37 2.32
CA LEU A 631 12.35 -24.40 2.54
C LEU A 631 11.89 -23.02 2.97
N ARG A 632 10.78 -22.53 2.42
CA ARG A 632 10.20 -21.25 2.82
C ARG A 632 8.69 -21.36 2.92
N TYR A 633 8.15 -20.82 4.01
CA TYR A 633 6.71 -20.68 4.21
C TYR A 633 6.37 -19.23 4.59
N ALA A 634 5.47 -18.60 3.84
CA ALA A 634 5.05 -17.21 4.03
C ALA A 634 3.54 -17.09 3.84
N ALA A 635 2.78 -17.43 4.88
CA ALA A 635 1.32 -17.47 4.81
C ALA A 635 0.73 -16.13 4.35
N ASN A 636 -0.23 -16.18 3.43
CA ASN A 636 -0.95 -15.01 2.91
C ASN A 636 -0.05 -13.90 2.32
N GLU A 637 1.17 -14.23 1.90
CA GLU A 637 2.07 -13.26 1.27
C GLU A 637 1.49 -12.77 -0.05
N SER A 638 1.40 -11.46 -0.22
CA SER A 638 0.98 -10.83 -1.47
C SER A 638 2.18 -10.18 -2.17
N PHE A 639 2.13 -10.12 -3.50
CA PHE A 639 3.27 -9.66 -4.30
C PHE A 639 2.87 -8.53 -5.24
N TYR A 640 3.79 -7.60 -5.44
CA TYR A 640 3.81 -6.86 -6.68
C TYR A 640 4.37 -7.77 -7.78
N GLN A 641 3.56 -8.03 -8.79
CA GLN A 641 3.93 -8.87 -9.93
C GLN A 641 4.26 -7.99 -11.13
N GLY A 642 5.54 -7.75 -11.39
CA GLY A 642 6.01 -7.09 -12.61
C GLY A 642 6.19 -8.09 -13.77
N LYS A 643 6.49 -7.58 -14.96
CA LYS A 643 6.74 -8.43 -16.13
C LYS A 643 7.95 -9.37 -15.96
N ILE A 644 8.99 -8.86 -15.33
CA ILE A 644 10.30 -9.48 -15.20
C ILE A 644 10.88 -9.37 -13.80
N TYR A 645 10.04 -9.04 -12.80
CA TYR A 645 10.40 -9.04 -11.39
C TYR A 645 9.16 -9.21 -10.54
N ARG A 646 9.37 -9.66 -9.33
CA ARG A 646 8.35 -9.83 -8.30
C ARG A 646 8.96 -9.49 -6.95
N PHE A 647 8.24 -8.75 -6.12
CA PHE A 647 8.63 -8.52 -4.74
C PHE A 647 7.43 -8.55 -3.80
N PRO A 648 7.62 -9.10 -2.58
CA PRO A 648 6.53 -9.22 -1.62
C PRO A 648 6.17 -7.86 -1.01
N PHE A 649 4.89 -7.65 -0.75
CA PHE A 649 4.44 -6.57 0.10
C PHE A 649 4.69 -6.90 1.58
N PRO A 650 4.96 -5.88 2.42
CA PRO A 650 5.05 -6.09 3.86
C PRO A 650 3.75 -6.66 4.42
N GLY A 651 3.81 -7.85 5.00
CA GLY A 651 2.68 -8.54 5.61
C GLY A 651 2.77 -8.59 7.13
N LYS A 652 1.67 -8.97 7.78
CA LYS A 652 1.61 -9.22 9.24
C LYS A 652 1.92 -10.67 9.64
N ASP A 653 1.87 -11.57 8.66
CA ASP A 653 2.05 -13.00 8.88
C ASP A 653 3.54 -13.36 8.94
N PRO A 654 3.92 -14.39 9.69
CA PRO A 654 5.32 -14.77 9.81
C PRO A 654 5.84 -15.36 8.50
N VAL A 655 7.11 -15.10 8.21
CA VAL A 655 7.90 -15.77 7.17
C VAL A 655 8.92 -16.66 7.85
N ILE A 656 8.91 -17.95 7.52
CA ILE A 656 9.80 -18.97 8.06
C ILE A 656 10.65 -19.51 6.92
N GLN A 657 11.95 -19.54 7.09
CA GLN A 657 12.87 -20.07 6.10
C GLN A 657 13.90 -20.98 6.75
N LEU A 658 14.04 -22.20 6.25
CA LEU A 658 15.10 -23.15 6.60
C LEU A 658 16.01 -23.36 5.41
N LYS A 659 17.28 -22.99 5.55
CA LYS A 659 18.32 -23.26 4.55
C LYS A 659 19.21 -24.41 5.04
N THR A 660 19.42 -25.39 4.20
CA THR A 660 20.29 -26.53 4.47
C THR A 660 21.28 -26.73 3.35
N ALA A 661 22.51 -27.08 3.68
CA ALA A 661 23.52 -27.47 2.70
C ALA A 661 24.31 -28.67 3.24
N PHE A 662 24.59 -29.59 2.34
CA PHE A 662 25.38 -30.79 2.60
C PHE A 662 26.58 -30.78 1.65
N GLY A 663 27.78 -30.69 2.22
CA GLY A 663 29.04 -30.80 1.53
C GLY A 663 29.73 -32.09 1.92
N SER A 664 30.27 -32.85 0.95
CA SER A 664 31.00 -34.06 1.20
C SER A 664 32.12 -34.27 0.21
N LYS A 665 33.25 -34.81 0.68
CA LYS A 665 34.37 -35.23 -0.15
C LYS A 665 33.96 -36.19 -1.24
N SER A 666 32.89 -36.98 -1.03
CA SER A 666 32.34 -37.90 -2.04
C SER A 666 31.72 -37.20 -3.24
N ILE A 667 31.42 -35.89 -3.16
CA ILE A 667 30.86 -35.08 -4.25
C ILE A 667 31.81 -33.95 -4.69
N TYR A 668 33.12 -34.16 -4.61
CA TYR A 668 34.17 -33.19 -4.95
C TYR A 668 34.23 -31.94 -4.05
N ASN A 669 33.91 -32.11 -2.78
CA ASN A 669 34.12 -31.09 -1.76
C ASN A 669 35.43 -31.36 -0.99
N ASP A 670 36.11 -30.34 -0.53
CA ASP A 670 37.34 -30.52 0.24
C ASP A 670 37.06 -30.90 1.70
N TYR A 671 35.84 -30.59 2.18
CA TYR A 671 35.40 -30.80 3.58
C TYR A 671 34.05 -31.51 3.68
N ASP A 672 33.87 -32.31 4.74
CA ASP A 672 32.57 -32.94 5.03
C ASP A 672 31.81 -32.10 6.08
N TYR A 673 30.61 -31.63 5.75
CA TYR A 673 29.79 -30.85 6.68
C TYR A 673 28.32 -30.81 6.32
N ILE A 674 27.52 -30.46 7.30
CA ILE A 674 26.11 -30.07 7.15
C ILE A 674 25.95 -28.66 7.73
N ARG A 675 25.38 -27.77 6.95
CA ARG A 675 25.03 -26.41 7.34
C ARG A 675 23.53 -26.29 7.46
N LEU A 676 23.03 -25.81 8.61
CA LEU A 676 21.63 -25.57 8.90
C LEU A 676 21.46 -24.11 9.32
N GLN A 677 20.49 -23.40 8.76
CA GLN A 677 20.16 -22.01 9.10
C GLN A 677 18.66 -21.82 9.08
N LEU A 678 18.09 -21.38 10.20
CA LEU A 678 16.67 -21.05 10.36
C LEU A 678 16.52 -19.53 10.48
N ASN A 679 15.64 -18.95 9.68
CA ASN A 679 15.25 -17.55 9.76
C ASN A 679 13.75 -17.43 10.01
N LEU A 680 13.37 -16.59 10.97
CA LEU A 680 11.99 -16.27 11.32
C LEU A 680 11.82 -14.75 11.32
N SER A 681 10.94 -14.23 10.48
CA SER A 681 10.67 -12.79 10.41
C SER A 681 9.18 -12.49 10.48
N ARG A 682 8.83 -11.42 11.20
CA ARG A 682 7.44 -10.98 11.34
C ARG A 682 7.34 -9.49 11.65
N ARG A 683 6.28 -8.84 11.10
CA ARG A 683 5.87 -7.48 11.47
C ARG A 683 4.75 -7.53 12.49
N TYR A 684 4.92 -6.80 13.57
CA TYR A 684 3.91 -6.58 14.61
C TYR A 684 3.45 -5.12 14.58
N TYR A 685 2.16 -4.89 14.36
CA TYR A 685 1.57 -3.55 14.48
C TYR A 685 1.17 -3.30 15.94
N VAL A 686 1.64 -2.18 16.51
CA VAL A 686 1.45 -1.83 17.93
C VAL A 686 0.52 -0.61 18.02
N SER A 687 -0.69 -0.76 17.47
CA SER A 687 -1.74 0.28 17.48
C SER A 687 -1.18 1.66 17.07
N VAL A 688 -1.43 2.69 17.87
CA VAL A 688 -0.99 4.09 17.59
C VAL A 688 0.53 4.31 17.75
N ILE A 689 1.27 3.35 18.34
CA ILE A 689 2.71 3.46 18.57
C ILE A 689 3.52 3.04 17.32
N GLY A 690 2.84 2.55 16.27
CA GLY A 690 3.49 2.17 15.03
C GLY A 690 3.66 0.66 14.84
N TYR A 691 4.81 0.22 14.34
CA TYR A 691 5.07 -1.20 14.10
C TYR A 691 6.51 -1.60 14.40
N THR A 692 6.69 -2.89 14.69
CA THR A 692 7.98 -3.52 14.98
C THR A 692 8.22 -4.65 13.99
N ASP A 693 9.32 -4.61 13.29
CA ASP A 693 9.83 -5.72 12.51
C ASP A 693 10.83 -6.49 13.37
N ILE A 694 10.59 -7.78 13.54
CA ILE A 694 11.43 -8.69 14.31
C ILE A 694 11.95 -9.77 13.36
N MET A 695 13.26 -10.03 13.41
CA MET A 695 13.91 -11.14 12.73
C MET A 695 14.78 -11.89 13.72
N VAL A 696 14.57 -13.20 13.80
CA VAL A 696 15.39 -14.14 14.56
C VAL A 696 16.04 -15.09 13.56
N GLU A 697 17.33 -15.28 13.71
CA GLU A 697 18.08 -16.24 12.89
C GLU A 697 18.95 -17.12 13.79
N ALA A 698 19.01 -18.40 13.46
CA ALA A 698 19.88 -19.35 14.16
C ALA A 698 20.56 -20.26 13.11
N GLY A 699 21.83 -20.57 13.36
CA GLY A 699 22.60 -21.42 12.48
C GLY A 699 23.47 -22.41 13.21
N LYS A 700 23.71 -23.57 12.57
CA LYS A 700 24.65 -24.59 13.05
C LYS A 700 25.35 -25.27 11.90
N ILE A 701 26.66 -25.46 12.03
CA ILE A 701 27.50 -26.29 11.16
C ILE A 701 27.87 -27.52 11.95
N ILE A 702 27.74 -28.68 11.31
CA ILE A 702 28.15 -29.98 11.82
C ILE A 702 29.26 -30.47 10.89
N GLY A 703 30.46 -30.69 11.40
CA GLY A 703 31.64 -31.00 10.64
C GLY A 703 32.81 -30.07 10.98
N GLU A 704 33.98 -30.35 10.43
CA GLU A 704 35.21 -29.59 10.60
C GLU A 704 35.50 -28.81 9.34
N VAL A 705 35.45 -27.47 9.45
CA VAL A 705 35.54 -26.59 8.26
C VAL A 705 36.41 -25.36 8.56
N PRO A 706 37.17 -24.87 7.56
CA PRO A 706 37.93 -23.62 7.69
C PRO A 706 37.01 -22.39 7.64
N TYR A 707 37.53 -21.24 8.09
CA TYR A 707 36.73 -19.99 8.25
C TYR A 707 35.95 -19.57 7.00
N PRO A 708 36.36 -19.82 5.73
CA PRO A 708 35.52 -19.44 4.59
C PRO A 708 34.19 -20.19 4.50
N LEU A 709 34.11 -21.36 5.16
CA LEU A 709 32.91 -22.21 5.21
C LEU A 709 32.09 -22.02 6.48
N LEU A 710 32.61 -21.32 7.50
CA LEU A 710 31.85 -20.95 8.70
C LEU A 710 30.73 -19.93 8.38
N PHE A 711 29.84 -19.70 9.33
CA PHE A 711 28.94 -18.56 9.25
C PHE A 711 29.71 -17.25 9.41
N ILE A 712 29.93 -16.58 8.29
CA ILE A 712 30.47 -15.22 8.28
C ILE A 712 29.28 -14.28 8.46
N HIS A 713 29.23 -13.58 9.59
CA HIS A 713 28.08 -12.75 9.93
C HIS A 713 27.96 -11.53 9.02
N THR A 714 26.71 -11.17 8.69
CA THR A 714 26.42 -10.09 7.75
C THR A 714 26.82 -8.73 8.30
N ALA A 715 27.77 -8.09 7.64
CA ALA A 715 28.33 -6.79 8.02
C ALA A 715 27.98 -5.72 6.99
N ASN A 716 27.96 -4.47 7.43
CA ASN A 716 27.74 -3.34 6.57
C ASN A 716 28.81 -2.27 6.77
N GLN A 717 29.71 -2.14 5.80
CA GLN A 717 30.71 -1.07 5.77
C GLN A 717 30.31 0.09 4.85
N THR A 718 29.11 0.07 4.24
CA THR A 718 28.61 1.19 3.45
C THR A 718 27.94 2.24 4.35
N TYR A 719 27.76 3.45 3.85
CA TYR A 719 26.99 4.50 4.53
C TYR A 719 25.47 4.33 4.33
N TYR A 720 25.06 3.32 3.58
CA TYR A 720 23.64 3.01 3.36
C TYR A 720 23.14 2.04 4.43
N TYR A 721 22.02 2.38 5.11
CA TYR A 721 21.43 1.49 6.12
C TYR A 721 20.89 0.21 5.50
N GLN A 722 21.32 -0.94 6.02
CA GLN A 722 20.87 -2.27 5.61
C GLN A 722 20.21 -2.97 6.80
N LYS A 723 18.94 -3.31 6.65
CA LYS A 723 18.13 -3.85 7.75
C LYS A 723 18.69 -5.15 8.33
N ASN A 724 19.14 -6.06 7.47
CA ASN A 724 19.56 -7.41 7.85
C ASN A 724 21.05 -7.53 8.14
N SER A 725 21.82 -6.43 8.08
CA SER A 725 23.26 -6.45 8.34
C SER A 725 23.59 -5.65 9.59
N TYR A 726 24.66 -6.02 10.29
CA TYR A 726 25.20 -5.26 11.41
C TYR A 726 25.90 -4.00 10.89
N SER A 727 25.40 -2.85 11.34
CA SER A 727 25.74 -1.54 10.79
C SER A 727 27.16 -1.09 11.06
N LEU A 728 27.79 -1.55 12.15
CA LEU A 728 29.11 -1.15 12.60
C LEU A 728 30.11 -2.32 12.66
N MET A 729 29.71 -3.50 12.18
CA MET A 729 30.57 -4.66 12.03
C MET A 729 31.42 -4.52 10.76
N ASN A 730 32.67 -4.92 10.80
CA ASN A 730 33.53 -4.99 9.61
C ASN A 730 33.32 -6.30 8.84
N PHE A 731 33.61 -6.31 7.56
CA PHE A 731 33.54 -7.54 6.76
C PHE A 731 34.53 -8.58 7.29
N LEU A 732 34.06 -9.82 7.43
CA LEU A 732 34.83 -10.95 7.98
C LEU A 732 35.31 -10.73 9.42
N GLU A 733 34.67 -9.86 10.20
CA GLU A 733 35.07 -9.61 11.59
C GLU A 733 34.73 -10.77 12.53
N PHE A 734 33.55 -11.38 12.36
CA PHE A 734 33.12 -12.49 13.20
C PHE A 734 32.72 -13.70 12.37
N VAL A 735 33.13 -14.88 12.90
CA VAL A 735 32.75 -16.18 12.38
C VAL A 735 32.26 -17.09 13.52
N SER A 736 31.34 -18.01 13.19
CA SER A 736 30.80 -18.97 14.15
C SER A 736 30.42 -20.25 13.44
N ASP A 737 30.51 -21.38 14.17
CA ASP A 737 29.91 -22.63 13.70
C ASP A 737 28.48 -22.85 14.24
N GLN A 738 28.13 -22.10 15.28
CA GLN A 738 26.74 -22.01 15.76
C GLN A 738 26.46 -20.59 16.29
N TYR A 739 25.23 -20.09 16.01
CA TYR A 739 24.83 -18.77 16.45
C TYR A 739 23.31 -18.63 16.56
N ILE A 740 22.91 -17.57 17.26
CA ILE A 740 21.56 -17.02 17.26
C ILE A 740 21.64 -15.49 17.16
N SER A 741 20.77 -14.89 16.39
CA SER A 741 20.68 -13.43 16.26
C SER A 741 19.26 -12.92 16.42
N LEU A 742 19.12 -11.70 16.90
CA LEU A 742 17.86 -10.96 17.02
C LEU A 742 18.04 -9.57 16.46
N ASN A 743 17.23 -9.22 15.45
CA ASN A 743 17.16 -7.88 14.88
C ASN A 743 15.77 -7.31 15.11
N ILE A 744 15.70 -6.13 15.70
CA ILE A 744 14.47 -5.37 15.96
C ILE A 744 14.60 -4.00 15.29
N ASP A 745 13.60 -3.63 14.49
CA ASP A 745 13.46 -2.30 13.89
C ASP A 745 12.04 -1.80 14.21
N HIS A 746 11.93 -0.79 15.08
CA HIS A 746 10.65 -0.21 15.49
C HIS A 746 10.48 1.18 14.90
N SER A 747 9.38 1.39 14.18
CA SER A 747 8.95 2.70 13.64
C SER A 747 7.79 3.23 14.47
N PHE A 748 7.98 4.37 15.12
CA PHE A 748 6.94 5.03 15.92
C PHE A 748 5.93 5.83 15.08
N ASN A 749 6.16 5.97 13.78
CA ASN A 749 5.29 6.74 12.87
C ASN A 749 5.04 8.20 13.32
N GLY A 750 5.98 8.80 14.04
CA GLY A 750 5.88 10.16 14.56
C GLY A 750 5.09 10.27 15.87
N PHE A 751 4.86 9.18 16.57
CA PHE A 751 4.08 9.15 17.84
C PHE A 751 4.60 10.14 18.88
N ILE A 752 5.91 10.38 18.97
CA ILE A 752 6.53 11.33 19.90
C ILE A 752 6.68 12.71 19.25
N LEU A 753 7.37 12.79 18.10
CA LEU A 753 7.74 14.07 17.47
C LEU A 753 6.55 14.88 16.96
N ASN A 754 5.46 14.21 16.53
CA ASN A 754 4.25 14.91 16.10
C ASN A 754 3.52 15.63 17.24
N LYS A 755 3.83 15.31 18.51
CA LYS A 755 3.26 15.99 19.68
C LYS A 755 4.04 17.26 20.04
N ILE A 756 5.25 17.43 19.51
CA ILE A 756 6.10 18.59 19.78
C ILE A 756 5.74 19.72 18.79
N PRO A 757 5.25 20.88 19.25
CA PRO A 757 5.01 22.03 18.38
C PRO A 757 6.28 22.41 17.62
N LEU A 758 6.20 22.90 16.39
CA LEU A 758 7.28 23.18 15.45
C LEU A 758 7.85 21.90 14.80
N VAL A 759 8.34 20.91 15.57
CA VAL A 759 8.90 19.65 15.03
C VAL A 759 7.86 18.87 14.21
N ARG A 760 6.60 18.86 14.63
CA ARG A 760 5.49 18.21 13.89
C ARG A 760 5.32 18.73 12.46
N LYS A 761 5.73 19.98 12.17
CA LYS A 761 5.66 20.55 10.82
C LYS A 761 6.63 19.88 9.85
N LEU A 762 7.72 19.32 10.39
CA LEU A 762 8.73 18.59 9.63
C LEU A 762 8.29 17.17 9.27
N LYS A 763 7.24 16.67 9.94
CA LYS A 763 6.68 15.32 9.75
C LYS A 763 7.71 14.20 9.91
N PHE A 764 8.74 14.40 10.73
CA PHE A 764 9.72 13.36 11.04
C PHE A 764 9.09 12.22 11.80
N ARG A 765 9.61 11.00 11.58
CA ARG A 765 9.21 9.78 12.29
C ARG A 765 10.41 9.17 12.97
N GLU A 766 10.23 8.84 14.22
CA GLU A 766 11.26 8.20 15.03
C GLU A 766 11.38 6.72 14.66
N VAL A 767 12.60 6.24 14.63
CA VAL A 767 12.92 4.82 14.44
C VAL A 767 13.94 4.41 15.48
N VAL A 768 13.78 3.21 16.03
CA VAL A 768 14.74 2.60 16.95
C VAL A 768 15.12 1.23 16.41
N THR A 769 16.41 0.95 16.42
CA THR A 769 16.96 -0.35 15.99
C THR A 769 17.74 -0.98 17.13
N PHE A 770 17.64 -2.30 17.24
CA PHE A 770 18.40 -3.09 18.20
C PHE A 770 18.79 -4.41 17.55
N LYS A 771 20.09 -4.72 17.59
CA LYS A 771 20.61 -5.95 17.00
C LYS A 771 21.58 -6.63 17.96
N VAL A 772 21.37 -7.93 18.12
CA VAL A 772 22.20 -8.80 18.96
C VAL A 772 22.58 -10.03 18.17
N LEU A 773 23.82 -10.43 18.30
CA LEU A 773 24.35 -11.68 17.77
C LEU A 773 25.11 -12.38 18.89
N TYR A 774 24.72 -13.61 19.17
CA TYR A 774 25.47 -14.52 20.05
C TYR A 774 25.88 -15.74 19.24
N GLY A 775 27.13 -16.12 19.34
CA GLY A 775 27.66 -17.29 18.62
C GLY A 775 28.85 -17.88 19.36
N SER A 776 29.29 -19.02 18.90
CA SER A 776 30.48 -19.68 19.39
C SER A 776 31.20 -20.40 18.26
N LEU A 777 32.42 -20.79 18.54
CA LEU A 777 33.27 -21.57 17.65
C LEU A 777 33.82 -22.77 18.43
N SER A 778 33.47 -23.96 18.00
CA SER A 778 33.98 -25.19 18.62
C SER A 778 35.50 -25.32 18.41
N LYS A 779 36.17 -26.08 19.28
CA LYS A 779 37.61 -26.32 19.15
C LYS A 779 37.96 -26.96 17.80
N ASN A 780 37.07 -27.79 17.27
CA ASN A 780 37.28 -28.48 16.01
C ASN A 780 37.30 -27.51 14.79
N ASN A 781 36.61 -26.39 14.89
CA ASN A 781 36.50 -25.35 13.85
C ASN A 781 37.38 -24.11 14.14
N ASN A 782 38.15 -24.14 15.24
CA ASN A 782 39.05 -23.06 15.60
C ASN A 782 40.50 -23.41 15.22
N PRO A 783 41.16 -22.63 14.34
CA PRO A 783 42.54 -22.91 13.91
C PRO A 783 43.60 -22.87 15.02
N ASP A 784 43.29 -22.26 16.16
CA ASP A 784 44.18 -22.27 17.33
C ASP A 784 44.27 -23.66 17.98
N TYR A 785 43.26 -24.51 17.76
CA TYR A 785 43.18 -25.89 18.30
C TYR A 785 43.25 -26.97 17.24
N ASN A 786 43.01 -26.64 15.96
CA ASN A 786 43.07 -27.54 14.82
C ASN A 786 44.00 -26.99 13.74
N ALA A 787 45.19 -27.52 13.66
CA ALA A 787 46.27 -27.06 12.77
C ALA A 787 46.01 -27.28 11.28
N GLU A 788 45.07 -28.18 10.94
CA GLU A 788 44.68 -28.47 9.56
C GLU A 788 43.78 -27.37 8.94
N LEU A 789 43.22 -26.51 9.80
CA LEU A 789 42.34 -25.42 9.36
C LEU A 789 43.15 -24.18 8.98
N PHE A 790 42.57 -23.32 8.17
CA PHE A 790 43.19 -22.06 7.78
C PHE A 790 43.25 -21.09 8.99
N LYS A 791 44.40 -20.45 9.17
CA LYS A 791 44.60 -19.35 10.11
C LYS A 791 43.58 -18.26 9.84
N PHE A 792 43.12 -17.60 10.87
CA PHE A 792 42.33 -16.38 10.67
C PHE A 792 43.19 -15.28 10.01
N PRO A 793 42.61 -14.51 9.08
CA PRO A 793 43.31 -13.39 8.44
C PRO A 793 43.85 -12.40 9.49
N THR A 794 45.07 -11.94 9.30
CA THR A 794 45.71 -10.90 10.09
C THR A 794 46.01 -9.69 9.23
N ASP A 795 46.23 -8.54 9.84
CA ASP A 795 46.79 -7.38 9.16
C ASP A 795 48.34 -7.54 8.98
N GLU A 796 48.99 -6.53 8.37
CA GLU A 796 50.44 -6.52 8.13
C GLU A 796 51.27 -6.59 9.43
N SER A 797 50.68 -6.22 10.57
CA SER A 797 51.29 -6.27 11.91
C SER A 797 51.02 -7.59 12.63
N GLY A 798 50.32 -8.55 11.99
CA GLY A 798 49.98 -9.85 12.60
C GLY A 798 48.76 -9.80 13.55
N ILE A 799 48.04 -8.68 13.60
CA ILE A 799 46.86 -8.55 14.45
C ILE A 799 45.67 -9.26 13.75
N PRO A 800 44.91 -10.14 14.45
CA PRO A 800 43.76 -10.82 13.87
C PRO A 800 42.70 -9.83 13.36
N LEU A 801 42.14 -10.12 12.18
CA LEU A 801 41.01 -9.38 11.58
C LEU A 801 39.69 -10.14 11.69
N THR A 802 39.73 -11.40 12.14
CA THR A 802 38.59 -12.32 12.28
C THR A 802 38.60 -12.91 13.67
N TYR A 803 37.45 -12.96 14.34
CA TYR A 803 37.29 -13.37 15.73
C TYR A 803 36.10 -14.32 15.90
N SER A 804 36.09 -15.06 17.03
CA SER A 804 34.91 -15.76 17.52
C SER A 804 34.13 -14.90 18.53
N LEU A 805 32.86 -15.28 18.79
CA LEU A 805 31.93 -14.58 19.70
C LEU A 805 31.82 -15.25 21.08
N ASP A 806 32.78 -16.08 21.47
CA ASP A 806 32.68 -17.01 22.60
C ASP A 806 32.48 -16.35 23.98
N LYS A 807 32.90 -15.10 24.12
CA LYS A 807 32.93 -14.42 25.44
C LYS A 807 31.68 -13.59 25.74
N LYS A 808 31.08 -12.97 24.76
CA LYS A 808 29.93 -12.08 24.93
C LYS A 808 29.22 -11.87 23.60
N PRO A 809 27.93 -11.50 23.63
CA PRO A 809 27.23 -11.17 22.38
C PRO A 809 27.77 -9.88 21.73
N TYR A 810 27.72 -9.81 20.40
CA TYR A 810 27.82 -8.55 19.68
C TYR A 810 26.51 -7.79 19.82
N VAL A 811 26.57 -6.52 20.20
CA VAL A 811 25.39 -5.67 20.42
C VAL A 811 25.58 -4.33 19.78
N GLU A 812 24.62 -3.92 18.96
CA GLU A 812 24.48 -2.56 18.46
C GLU A 812 23.04 -2.08 18.61
N ALA A 813 22.85 -0.78 18.83
CA ALA A 813 21.55 -0.14 18.83
C ALA A 813 21.63 1.22 18.13
N GLY A 814 20.53 1.64 17.58
CA GLY A 814 20.46 2.91 16.87
C GLY A 814 19.15 3.65 17.11
N VAL A 815 19.23 4.96 16.94
CA VAL A 815 18.07 5.85 16.88
C VAL A 815 18.12 6.59 15.58
N GLY A 816 16.97 6.74 14.93
CA GLY A 816 16.92 7.35 13.61
C GLY A 816 15.71 8.24 13.42
N LEU A 817 15.81 9.07 12.40
CA LEU A 817 14.73 9.89 11.90
C LEU A 817 14.43 9.47 10.46
N SER A 818 13.23 9.08 10.21
CA SER A 818 12.73 8.83 8.85
C SER A 818 11.79 9.96 8.41
N ASN A 819 11.37 9.90 7.15
CA ASN A 819 10.58 10.94 6.51
C ASN A 819 11.29 12.29 6.35
N ILE A 820 12.60 12.31 6.36
CA ILE A 820 13.38 13.50 6.03
C ILE A 820 13.20 13.76 4.52
N LEU A 821 12.70 14.96 4.18
CA LEU A 821 12.31 15.29 2.79
C LEU A 821 11.38 14.23 2.16
N ARG A 822 10.68 13.45 2.99
CA ARG A 822 9.74 12.37 2.64
C ARG A 822 10.34 11.11 2.00
N ILE A 823 11.65 11.05 1.82
CA ILE A 823 12.33 9.93 1.14
C ILE A 823 13.58 9.45 1.86
N PHE A 824 14.06 10.18 2.85
CA PHE A 824 15.29 9.80 3.54
C PHE A 824 15.02 9.33 4.96
N ARG A 825 15.80 8.35 5.37
CA ARG A 825 16.00 7.94 6.75
C ARG A 825 17.48 8.14 7.09
N VAL A 826 17.76 8.69 8.28
CA VAL A 826 19.09 8.83 8.84
C VAL A 826 19.12 8.19 10.21
N ASP A 827 20.03 7.26 10.43
CA ASP A 827 20.21 6.52 11.68
C ASP A 827 21.56 6.87 12.30
N PHE A 828 21.57 7.15 13.58
CA PHE A 828 22.75 7.13 14.41
C PHE A 828 22.81 5.80 15.12
N VAL A 829 23.86 5.01 14.88
CA VAL A 829 24.04 3.68 15.48
C VAL A 829 25.26 3.70 16.38
N LYS A 830 25.16 2.99 17.51
CA LYS A 830 26.24 2.79 18.48
C LYS A 830 26.46 1.29 18.68
N ARG A 831 27.73 0.91 18.66
CA ARG A 831 28.24 -0.41 19.02
C ARG A 831 28.59 -0.46 20.50
N PHE A 832 28.15 -1.47 21.22
CA PHE A 832 28.32 -1.59 22.68
C PHE A 832 29.34 -2.63 23.11
N THR A 833 29.65 -3.58 22.25
CA THR A 833 30.57 -4.67 22.56
C THR A 833 31.69 -4.77 21.53
N TYR A 834 32.79 -5.40 21.85
CA TYR A 834 33.96 -5.57 20.98
C TYR A 834 34.47 -4.25 20.39
N THR A 835 34.44 -3.20 21.21
CA THR A 835 34.79 -1.81 20.79
C THR A 835 36.28 -1.58 20.62
N GLY A 836 37.11 -2.52 21.03
CA GLY A 836 38.58 -2.46 20.93
C GLY A 836 39.19 -3.24 19.76
N HIS A 837 38.38 -3.83 18.86
CA HIS A 837 38.91 -4.50 17.67
C HIS A 837 39.56 -3.50 16.73
N PRO A 838 40.50 -3.93 15.87
CA PRO A 838 41.18 -3.05 14.90
C PRO A 838 40.19 -2.48 13.91
N ASN A 839 40.36 -1.25 13.52
CA ASN A 839 39.64 -0.55 12.47
C ASN A 839 38.09 -0.56 12.63
N VAL A 840 37.57 -0.73 13.88
CA VAL A 840 36.12 -0.69 14.13
C VAL A 840 35.66 0.72 14.45
N SER A 841 34.47 1.03 13.97
CA SER A 841 33.76 2.25 14.36
C SER A 841 32.79 1.92 15.51
N ASN A 842 32.87 2.69 16.60
CA ASN A 842 31.99 2.50 17.76
C ASN A 842 30.65 3.23 17.61
N HIS A 843 30.56 4.15 16.65
CA HIS A 843 29.35 4.87 16.27
C HIS A 843 29.41 5.27 14.79
N GLY A 844 28.26 5.50 14.19
CA GLY A 844 28.19 5.92 12.80
C GLY A 844 26.82 6.45 12.41
N PHE A 845 26.81 7.22 11.34
CA PHE A 845 25.59 7.68 10.69
C PHE A 845 25.38 6.89 9.40
N LEU A 846 24.13 6.46 9.20
CA LEU A 846 23.70 5.70 8.03
C LEU A 846 22.51 6.37 7.39
N ILE A 847 22.43 6.33 6.08
CA ILE A 847 21.37 6.94 5.29
C ILE A 847 20.62 5.84 4.53
N GLN A 848 19.33 5.95 4.40
CA GLN A 848 18.51 5.07 3.58
C GLN A 848 17.52 5.88 2.75
N PHE A 849 17.36 5.50 1.48
CA PHE A 849 16.19 5.90 0.71
C PHE A 849 15.01 5.00 1.11
N ARG A 850 13.94 5.60 1.58
CA ARG A 850 12.77 4.88 2.03
C ARG A 850 11.50 5.57 1.54
N PHE A 851 10.75 4.86 0.73
CA PHE A 851 9.43 5.28 0.28
C PHE A 851 8.39 4.56 1.16
N ASP A 852 7.92 5.24 2.21
CA ASP A 852 6.81 4.78 3.03
C ASP A 852 5.53 5.44 2.50
N ILE A 853 4.63 4.65 1.93
CA ILE A 853 3.30 5.10 1.50
C ILE A 853 2.29 4.71 2.56
#